data_3bbe9c08e99ed407c9a907b50abb97a4
#
_entry.id   3bbe9c08e99ed407c9a907b50abb97a4
#
_cell.length_a   1.000
_cell.length_b   1.000
_cell.length_c   1.000
_cell.angle_alpha   90.00
_cell.angle_beta   90.00
_cell.angle_gamma   90.00
#
_symmetry.space_group_name_H-M   'P 1'
#
loop_
_entity.id
_entity.type
_entity.pdbx_description
1 polymer ?
#
loop_
_entity_poly.entity_id
_entity_poly.type
_entity_poly.pdbx_seq_one_letter_code
_entity_poly.pdbx_strand_id
1 'polypeptide(L)'
;PRMSLEAADRLLIARLSREEEDATEPSWDFLLGAWTRCLGEEDAARRTFAGDAATGTRAQSALRETRMLLVSYMGLVIQMPDMFPRGAKCGQSVSAQALVPSLLRLGAAAGSLEGDEEMDSAQDWAAARSADAPQLLADLVARFTLDDGLDEVVGGALHALTQRVRRGEVTVSLGAEGGGTPGTPGGAPGAENPMINDVQAVLSQMLGLNDPRQMPGGLGGGAREPEGMTIAELDWRPFMMAVSAACENKALAAAVPKFASFLPADAGAPDVERTSLLGPLLRLSCFPDAYPSIAKQQFSDPRSRSTMELENSMNSLRLALDVVHAQNFRIFNALVRASPESREGVLHFWAQVCALNAKRGAMRVRSREVASDAFMVNVYELVLRFAEPFVEPRCAKMDRIDPRYMQLQRRIDTATLTRINATESEAAQWISSGSTEGYAPNFITEVFFLGTRLTTLALGKAMRRVDEREKEMDRVQKRIDELEADRSTWAGMPHAASFEHVIKRGRAQAERLHSEIFAAQAQLLERGFVQRVVSFAAFTMTWIIRLADPRGTHPNPPAALPLPAEVPETFRMLPEPVFEDACEVLLFYARHRPDVLDEFARTTLVVFCTTFLVSGWYVRNPFLKAKLAELLAYNVMPYGPYPQGVVGDVVNCHPVALEHLMPALMAFWIDAESTGSHTQFYDKFNFRYHLSQVFKAILPNPDHRRQLHRQSQQPDFVVFINRLMNDVTFLPVSYTHLTPP
;
A
#
# COMPACT_ATOMS: atom_id res chain seq x y z
N PRO A 1 24.76 3.94 -57.52
CA PRO A 1 25.29 2.72 -56.87
C PRO A 1 24.24 2.13 -55.97
N ARG A 2 23.81 0.89 -56.25
CA ARG A 2 22.92 0.15 -55.34
C ARG A 2 23.75 -0.25 -54.13
N MET A 3 23.50 0.40 -52.99
CA MET A 3 24.11 -0.01 -51.75
C MET A 3 23.44 -1.31 -51.33
N SER A 4 24.21 -2.42 -51.29
CA SER A 4 23.73 -3.67 -50.73
C SER A 4 23.71 -3.58 -49.20
N LEU A 5 22.93 -4.43 -48.52
CA LEU A 5 22.91 -4.52 -47.05
C LEU A 5 24.33 -4.77 -46.50
N GLU A 6 25.13 -5.60 -47.16
CA GLU A 6 26.57 -5.82 -46.85
C GLU A 6 27.42 -4.55 -46.93
N ALA A 7 27.14 -3.66 -47.89
CA ALA A 7 27.85 -2.39 -47.99
C ALA A 7 27.43 -1.42 -46.87
N ALA A 8 26.16 -1.41 -46.46
CA ALA A 8 25.68 -0.66 -45.32
C ALA A 8 26.33 -1.17 -44.02
N ASP A 9 26.40 -2.48 -43.83
CA ASP A 9 27.05 -3.13 -42.70
C ASP A 9 28.54 -2.74 -42.58
N ARG A 10 29.31 -2.85 -43.68
CA ARG A 10 30.73 -2.44 -43.73
C ARG A 10 30.91 -0.95 -43.41
N LEU A 11 30.01 -0.09 -43.89
CA LEU A 11 30.06 1.34 -43.60
C LEU A 11 29.79 1.63 -42.14
N LEU A 12 28.83 0.93 -41.52
CA LEU A 12 28.54 1.04 -40.09
C LEU A 12 29.72 0.59 -39.23
N ILE A 13 30.32 -0.59 -39.55
CA ILE A 13 31.51 -1.08 -38.87
C ILE A 13 32.66 -0.06 -39.00
N ALA A 14 32.97 0.42 -40.22
CA ALA A 14 34.00 1.41 -40.44
C ALA A 14 33.77 2.72 -39.69
N ARG A 15 32.52 3.16 -39.56
CA ARG A 15 32.16 4.38 -38.82
C ARG A 15 32.26 4.18 -37.30
N LEU A 16 31.81 3.04 -36.78
CA LEU A 16 31.80 2.73 -35.38
C LEU A 16 33.18 2.33 -34.83
N SER A 17 34.09 1.90 -35.70
CA SER A 17 35.49 1.52 -35.35
C SER A 17 36.49 2.68 -35.46
N ARG A 18 36.05 3.93 -35.73
CA ARG A 18 36.94 5.09 -35.79
C ARG A 18 37.53 5.39 -34.42
N GLU A 19 38.83 5.72 -34.40
CA GLU A 19 39.51 6.13 -33.18
C GLU A 19 38.94 7.43 -32.59
N GLU A 20 39.13 7.63 -31.29
CA GLU A 20 38.49 8.71 -30.51
C GLU A 20 38.77 10.14 -31.02
N GLU A 21 39.94 10.35 -31.63
CA GLU A 21 40.33 11.67 -32.17
C GLU A 21 39.53 12.10 -33.40
N ASP A 22 39.02 11.12 -34.17
CA ASP A 22 38.26 11.34 -35.40
C ASP A 22 36.74 11.28 -35.19
N ALA A 23 36.26 10.91 -34.05
CA ALA A 23 34.83 10.75 -33.77
C ALA A 23 34.19 12.13 -33.42
N THR A 24 33.42 12.66 -34.35
CA THR A 24 32.71 13.95 -34.18
C THR A 24 31.40 13.86 -33.39
N GLU A 25 30.87 12.64 -33.24
CA GLU A 25 29.57 12.36 -32.64
C GLU A 25 29.59 11.00 -31.92
N PRO A 26 28.96 10.87 -30.72
CA PRO A 26 28.83 9.59 -30.02
C PRO A 26 28.20 8.50 -30.89
N SER A 27 28.63 7.25 -30.71
CA SER A 27 28.11 6.12 -31.47
C SER A 27 26.61 5.96 -31.39
N TRP A 28 26.04 6.19 -30.20
CA TRP A 28 24.59 6.17 -30.00
C TRP A 28 23.86 7.24 -30.78
N ASP A 29 24.30 8.50 -30.72
CA ASP A 29 23.64 9.64 -31.39
C ASP A 29 23.69 9.50 -32.91
N PHE A 30 24.85 9.01 -33.44
CA PHE A 30 25.00 8.66 -34.84
C PHE A 30 24.01 7.59 -35.30
N LEU A 31 23.87 6.48 -34.53
CA LEU A 31 22.94 5.39 -34.85
C LEU A 31 21.50 5.84 -34.77
N LEU A 32 21.12 6.60 -33.72
CA LEU A 32 19.78 7.16 -33.56
C LEU A 32 19.44 8.14 -34.71
N GLY A 33 20.39 9.03 -35.07
CA GLY A 33 20.21 9.94 -36.20
C GLY A 33 20.09 9.22 -37.54
N ALA A 34 20.84 8.15 -37.77
CA ALA A 34 20.72 7.31 -38.95
C ALA A 34 19.37 6.56 -38.99
N TRP A 35 18.94 6.00 -37.87
CA TRP A 35 17.64 5.33 -37.72
C TRP A 35 16.48 6.28 -38.03
N THR A 36 16.50 7.51 -37.47
CA THR A 36 15.47 8.55 -37.72
C THR A 36 15.41 8.92 -39.21
N ARG A 37 16.57 9.06 -39.88
CA ARG A 37 16.61 9.31 -41.32
C ARG A 37 16.03 8.15 -42.12
N CYS A 38 16.32 6.90 -41.79
CA CYS A 38 15.74 5.74 -42.45
C CYS A 38 14.21 5.72 -42.34
N LEU A 39 13.66 6.07 -41.18
CA LEU A 39 12.24 6.15 -40.95
C LEU A 39 11.59 7.23 -41.84
N GLY A 40 12.18 8.42 -41.90
CA GLY A 40 11.71 9.51 -42.76
C GLY A 40 11.77 9.14 -44.27
N GLU A 41 12.82 8.43 -44.69
CA GLU A 41 12.93 7.95 -46.08
C GLU A 41 11.94 6.83 -46.42
N GLU A 42 11.55 5.97 -45.46
CA GLU A 42 10.46 5.00 -45.67
C GLU A 42 9.14 5.70 -45.99
N ASP A 43 8.82 6.79 -45.31
CA ASP A 43 7.62 7.58 -45.55
C ASP A 43 7.70 8.37 -46.86
N ALA A 44 8.90 8.88 -47.20
CA ALA A 44 9.13 9.53 -48.49
C ALA A 44 9.02 8.54 -49.66
N ALA A 45 9.59 7.35 -49.53
CA ALA A 45 9.48 6.28 -50.50
C ALA A 45 8.04 5.84 -50.74
N ARG A 46 7.24 5.74 -49.67
CA ARG A 46 5.79 5.43 -49.75
C ARG A 46 5.02 6.46 -50.61
N ARG A 47 5.36 7.73 -50.46
CA ARG A 47 4.77 8.83 -51.23
C ARG A 47 5.28 8.88 -52.65
N THR A 48 6.59 8.75 -52.87
CA THR A 48 7.24 8.87 -54.19
C THR A 48 6.86 7.74 -55.14
N PHE A 49 6.74 6.50 -54.63
CA PHE A 49 6.44 5.32 -55.42
C PHE A 49 4.97 4.90 -55.35
N ALA A 50 4.05 5.79 -54.97
CA ALA A 50 2.62 5.48 -54.89
C ALA A 50 2.02 4.93 -56.19
N GLY A 51 2.61 5.28 -57.35
CA GLY A 51 2.22 4.78 -58.69
C GLY A 51 2.96 3.53 -59.15
N ASP A 52 4.03 3.07 -58.50
CA ASP A 52 4.78 1.86 -58.81
C ASP A 52 4.97 0.99 -57.53
N ALA A 53 3.97 0.15 -57.28
CA ALA A 53 3.90 -0.67 -56.08
C ALA A 53 5.09 -1.64 -55.94
N ALA A 54 5.66 -2.14 -57.04
CA ALA A 54 6.79 -3.10 -57.00
C ALA A 54 8.09 -2.43 -56.59
N THR A 55 8.39 -1.25 -57.13
CA THR A 55 9.57 -0.46 -56.76
C THR A 55 9.42 0.11 -55.36
N GLY A 56 8.23 0.58 -54.99
CA GLY A 56 7.88 1.07 -53.67
C GLY A 56 8.10 0.00 -52.58
N THR A 57 7.60 -1.21 -52.78
CA THR A 57 7.77 -2.33 -51.83
C THR A 57 9.25 -2.73 -51.66
N ARG A 58 10.04 -2.76 -52.74
CA ARG A 58 11.48 -3.05 -52.68
C ARG A 58 12.24 -1.97 -51.91
N ALA A 59 11.96 -0.71 -52.16
CA ALA A 59 12.58 0.42 -51.47
C ALA A 59 12.25 0.37 -49.94
N GLN A 60 11.00 0.16 -49.61
CA GLN A 60 10.56 0.02 -48.21
C GLN A 60 11.21 -1.19 -47.50
N SER A 61 11.31 -2.36 -48.18
CA SER A 61 12.00 -3.54 -47.63
C SER A 61 13.44 -3.24 -47.33
N ALA A 62 14.19 -2.62 -48.28
CA ALA A 62 15.60 -2.27 -48.09
C ALA A 62 15.81 -1.26 -46.93
N LEU A 63 14.96 -0.26 -46.82
CA LEU A 63 15.02 0.72 -45.74
C LEU A 63 14.70 0.09 -44.37
N ARG A 64 13.69 -0.78 -44.34
CA ARG A 64 13.35 -1.54 -43.11
C ARG A 64 14.51 -2.47 -42.69
N GLU A 65 15.11 -3.18 -43.61
CA GLU A 65 16.27 -4.05 -43.34
C GLU A 65 17.48 -3.22 -42.82
N THR A 66 17.74 -2.06 -43.42
CA THR A 66 18.79 -1.13 -42.96
C THR A 66 18.45 -0.60 -41.55
N ARG A 67 17.18 -0.27 -41.28
CA ARG A 67 16.71 0.20 -39.96
C ARG A 67 16.91 -0.87 -38.90
N MET A 68 16.58 -2.13 -39.20
CA MET A 68 16.79 -3.25 -38.27
C MET A 68 18.27 -3.55 -38.04
N LEU A 69 19.14 -3.33 -39.06
CA LEU A 69 20.59 -3.41 -38.88
C LEU A 69 21.11 -2.33 -37.91
N LEU A 70 20.66 -1.08 -38.07
CA LEU A 70 20.96 0.01 -37.14
C LEU A 70 20.54 -0.31 -35.71
N VAL A 71 19.35 -0.87 -35.52
CA VAL A 71 18.82 -1.31 -34.20
C VAL A 71 19.73 -2.41 -33.61
N SER A 72 20.23 -3.35 -34.43
CA SER A 72 21.16 -4.36 -33.97
C SER A 72 22.47 -3.75 -33.43
N TYR A 73 23.01 -2.75 -34.14
CA TYR A 73 24.21 -2.02 -33.67
C TYR A 73 23.93 -1.15 -32.44
N MET A 74 22.72 -0.56 -32.29
CA MET A 74 22.31 0.13 -31.07
C MET A 74 22.37 -0.79 -29.84
N GLY A 75 21.90 -2.02 -29.98
CA GLY A 75 22.00 -3.01 -28.92
C GLY A 75 23.47 -3.39 -28.61
N LEU A 76 24.29 -3.63 -29.64
CA LEU A 76 25.72 -3.94 -29.46
C LEU A 76 26.47 -2.83 -28.72
N VAL A 77 26.18 -1.56 -29.03
CA VAL A 77 26.81 -0.41 -28.37
C VAL A 77 26.41 -0.34 -26.87
N ILE A 78 25.21 -0.78 -26.51
CA ILE A 78 24.77 -0.87 -25.12
C ILE A 78 25.33 -2.08 -24.39
N GLN A 79 25.32 -3.26 -25.05
CA GLN A 79 25.77 -4.53 -24.46
C GLN A 79 27.29 -4.64 -24.35
N MET A 80 28.02 -4.08 -25.31
CA MET A 80 29.49 -4.16 -25.41
C MET A 80 30.12 -2.77 -25.62
N PRO A 81 29.92 -1.84 -24.69
CA PRO A 81 30.36 -0.45 -24.87
C PRO A 81 31.89 -0.30 -25.04
N ASP A 82 32.65 -1.24 -24.49
CA ASP A 82 34.12 -1.23 -24.58
C ASP A 82 34.65 -1.59 -25.97
N MET A 83 33.83 -2.15 -26.85
CA MET A 83 34.18 -2.43 -28.25
C MET A 83 34.12 -1.19 -29.15
N PHE A 84 33.50 -0.12 -28.68
CA PHE A 84 33.28 1.07 -29.49
C PHE A 84 34.09 2.26 -28.94
N PRO A 85 34.83 3.00 -29.81
CA PRO A 85 35.60 4.14 -29.38
C PRO A 85 34.76 5.21 -28.71
N ARG A 86 35.31 5.80 -27.66
CA ARG A 86 34.69 6.92 -26.92
C ARG A 86 35.10 8.21 -27.61
N GLY A 87 34.18 9.01 -28.07
CA GLY A 87 34.52 10.34 -28.59
C GLY A 87 35.19 11.19 -27.50
N ALA A 88 36.22 11.94 -27.85
CA ALA A 88 37.03 12.76 -26.92
C ALA A 88 36.19 13.77 -26.09
N LYS A 89 34.96 14.08 -26.51
CA LYS A 89 34.00 14.94 -25.81
C LYS A 89 32.98 14.16 -24.95
N CYS A 90 32.95 12.84 -25.00
CA CYS A 90 31.99 11.98 -24.28
C CYS A 90 32.77 11.09 -23.30
N GLY A 91 33.14 11.61 -22.15
CA GLY A 91 33.86 10.89 -21.08
C GLY A 91 33.12 9.71 -20.42
N GLN A 92 32.03 9.23 -20.99
CA GLN A 92 31.20 8.11 -20.44
C GLN A 92 30.97 7.06 -21.52
N SER A 93 31.13 5.78 -21.15
CA SER A 93 30.72 4.65 -21.98
C SER A 93 29.19 4.72 -22.23
N VAL A 94 28.77 4.37 -23.44
CA VAL A 94 27.36 4.24 -23.77
C VAL A 94 26.78 3.11 -22.89
N SER A 95 25.72 3.40 -22.21
CA SER A 95 24.99 2.43 -21.37
C SER A 95 23.50 2.46 -21.73
N ALA A 96 22.73 1.56 -21.18
CA ALA A 96 21.27 1.57 -21.33
C ALA A 96 20.61 2.93 -20.99
N GLN A 97 21.30 3.80 -20.23
CA GLN A 97 20.83 5.17 -19.95
C GLN A 97 20.72 6.04 -21.23
N ALA A 98 21.42 5.72 -22.30
CA ALA A 98 21.31 6.45 -23.57
C ALA A 98 19.89 6.34 -24.19
N LEU A 99 19.14 5.30 -23.86
CA LEU A 99 17.75 5.14 -24.30
C LEU A 99 16.75 5.97 -23.47
N VAL A 100 17.11 6.40 -22.27
CA VAL A 100 16.21 7.13 -21.35
C VAL A 100 15.57 8.38 -21.99
N PRO A 101 16.29 9.25 -22.72
CA PRO A 101 15.68 10.39 -23.38
C PRO A 101 14.56 10.02 -24.37
N SER A 102 14.72 8.91 -25.10
CA SER A 102 13.70 8.41 -26.03
C SER A 102 12.49 7.87 -25.30
N LEU A 103 12.67 7.19 -24.16
CA LEU A 103 11.57 6.73 -23.30
C LEU A 103 10.80 7.91 -22.66
N LEU A 104 11.49 8.96 -22.24
CA LEU A 104 10.84 10.16 -21.71
C LEU A 104 9.98 10.87 -22.77
N ARG A 105 10.47 10.94 -24.03
CA ARG A 105 9.67 11.46 -25.14
C ARG A 105 8.43 10.61 -25.41
N LEU A 106 8.54 9.29 -25.29
CA LEU A 106 7.40 8.37 -25.40
C LEU A 106 6.33 8.69 -24.36
N GLY A 107 6.75 8.92 -23.10
CA GLY A 107 5.84 9.32 -22.02
C GLY A 107 5.19 10.68 -22.24
N ALA A 108 5.95 11.66 -22.73
CA ALA A 108 5.43 13.00 -23.04
C ALA A 108 4.39 12.97 -24.15
N ALA A 109 4.60 12.16 -25.21
CA ALA A 109 3.61 11.99 -26.27
C ALA A 109 2.31 11.36 -25.77
N ALA A 110 2.38 10.40 -24.87
CA ALA A 110 1.20 9.76 -24.26
C ALA A 110 0.41 10.73 -23.33
N GLY A 111 1.09 11.69 -22.68
CA GLY A 111 0.47 12.69 -21.82
C GLY A 111 -0.17 13.86 -22.56
N SER A 112 0.30 14.18 -23.78
CA SER A 112 -0.24 15.30 -24.59
C SER A 112 -1.62 15.03 -25.19
N LEU A 113 -2.15 13.82 -25.08
CA LEU A 113 -3.49 13.45 -25.56
C LEU A 113 -4.64 13.89 -24.62
N GLU A 114 -4.34 14.49 -23.48
CA GLU A 114 -5.34 14.86 -22.46
C GLU A 114 -5.53 16.39 -22.23
N GLY A 115 -4.91 17.26 -23.02
CA GLY A 115 -5.07 18.72 -22.83
C GLY A 115 -4.71 19.56 -24.04
N ASP A 116 -5.71 20.24 -24.63
CA ASP A 116 -5.56 21.29 -25.63
C ASP A 116 -4.95 22.55 -25.00
N GLU A 117 -3.66 22.84 -25.23
CA GLU A 117 -3.11 24.20 -25.12
C GLU A 117 -2.08 24.49 -26.22
N GLU A 118 -2.17 25.71 -26.80
CA GLU A 118 -1.37 26.22 -27.92
C GLU A 118 0.15 26.12 -27.65
N MET A 119 0.90 25.46 -28.57
CA MET A 119 2.32 25.18 -28.44
C MET A 119 3.21 26.22 -29.14
N ASP A 120 4.21 26.66 -28.43
CA ASP A 120 5.25 27.60 -28.88
C ASP A 120 6.34 26.88 -29.73
N SER A 121 6.93 27.56 -30.70
CA SER A 121 7.76 27.00 -31.81
C SER A 121 8.96 26.13 -31.42
N ALA A 122 9.47 26.22 -30.19
CA ALA A 122 10.50 25.32 -29.66
C ALA A 122 9.96 23.94 -29.28
N GLN A 123 8.65 23.85 -29.00
CA GLN A 123 7.95 22.60 -28.65
C GLN A 123 7.59 21.79 -29.90
N ASP A 124 7.39 22.43 -31.06
CA ASP A 124 7.14 21.72 -32.33
C ASP A 124 8.31 20.82 -32.75
N TRP A 125 9.55 21.19 -32.45
CA TRP A 125 10.72 20.36 -32.66
C TRP A 125 10.81 19.16 -31.69
N ALA A 126 10.32 19.32 -30.48
CA ALA A 126 10.20 18.22 -29.51
C ALA A 126 9.06 17.25 -29.90
N ALA A 127 7.95 17.78 -30.39
CA ALA A 127 6.80 17.01 -30.85
C ALA A 127 7.12 16.16 -32.10
N ALA A 128 7.83 16.72 -33.07
CA ALA A 128 8.26 15.99 -34.28
C ALA A 128 9.20 14.81 -33.94
N ARG A 129 10.07 14.96 -32.93
CA ARG A 129 10.93 13.86 -32.46
C ARG A 129 10.23 12.87 -31.50
N SER A 130 9.11 13.24 -30.91
CA SER A 130 8.34 12.34 -30.05
C SER A 130 7.57 11.30 -30.87
N ALA A 131 7.17 11.62 -32.08
CA ALA A 131 6.43 10.72 -32.97
C ALA A 131 7.23 9.44 -33.34
N ASP A 132 8.56 9.50 -33.29
CA ASP A 132 9.43 8.38 -33.66
C ASP A 132 9.72 7.43 -32.49
N ALA A 133 9.53 7.87 -31.24
CA ALA A 133 9.87 7.08 -30.06
C ALA A 133 9.07 5.75 -29.94
N PRO A 134 7.75 5.68 -30.26
CA PRO A 134 7.03 4.42 -30.25
C PRO A 134 7.57 3.40 -31.26
N GLN A 135 7.99 3.87 -32.45
CA GLN A 135 8.54 3.00 -33.49
C GLN A 135 9.94 2.50 -33.10
N LEU A 136 10.78 3.35 -32.51
CA LEU A 136 12.09 2.95 -32.00
C LEU A 136 11.96 1.84 -30.94
N LEU A 137 11.05 2.02 -29.98
CA LEU A 137 10.79 1.00 -28.96
C LEU A 137 10.27 -0.29 -29.60
N ALA A 138 9.35 -0.21 -30.57
CA ALA A 138 8.82 -1.36 -31.28
C ALA A 138 9.93 -2.14 -32.02
N ASP A 139 10.83 -1.43 -32.70
CA ASP A 139 11.95 -2.03 -33.41
C ASP A 139 12.98 -2.70 -32.46
N LEU A 140 13.32 -2.04 -31.36
CA LEU A 140 14.18 -2.60 -30.30
C LEU A 140 13.54 -3.87 -29.69
N VAL A 141 12.28 -3.82 -29.34
CA VAL A 141 11.56 -4.97 -28.79
C VAL A 141 11.51 -6.11 -29.80
N ALA A 142 11.16 -5.83 -31.07
CA ALA A 142 11.10 -6.85 -32.12
C ALA A 142 12.44 -7.52 -32.36
N ARG A 143 13.55 -6.77 -32.28
CA ARG A 143 14.90 -7.29 -32.49
C ARG A 143 15.40 -8.15 -31.34
N PHE A 144 15.26 -7.63 -30.09
CA PHE A 144 15.90 -8.22 -28.92
C PHE A 144 15.02 -9.25 -28.17
N THR A 145 13.73 -9.33 -28.45
CA THR A 145 12.88 -10.43 -27.90
C THR A 145 13.32 -11.80 -28.44
N LEU A 146 13.91 -11.85 -29.64
CA LEU A 146 14.38 -13.09 -30.26
C LEU A 146 15.72 -13.59 -29.71
N ASP A 147 16.58 -12.69 -29.25
CA ASP A 147 17.97 -12.96 -28.88
C ASP A 147 18.24 -12.85 -27.36
N ASP A 148 17.20 -12.87 -26.52
CA ASP A 148 17.28 -12.73 -25.04
C ASP A 148 18.02 -11.47 -24.51
N GLY A 149 18.39 -10.53 -25.39
CA GLY A 149 19.10 -9.29 -25.03
C GLY A 149 18.19 -8.14 -24.57
N LEU A 150 16.88 -8.35 -24.49
CA LEU A 150 15.92 -7.28 -24.22
C LEU A 150 16.06 -6.69 -22.81
N ASP A 151 16.41 -7.51 -21.81
CA ASP A 151 16.65 -7.05 -20.43
C ASP A 151 17.85 -6.08 -20.38
N GLU A 152 18.94 -6.39 -21.05
CA GLU A 152 20.16 -5.57 -21.06
C GLU A 152 19.91 -4.22 -21.76
N VAL A 153 19.22 -4.22 -22.90
CA VAL A 153 19.02 -3.04 -23.74
C VAL A 153 17.87 -2.16 -23.21
N VAL A 154 16.67 -2.73 -23.03
CA VAL A 154 15.48 -1.98 -22.64
C VAL A 154 15.24 -2.05 -21.13
N GLY A 155 15.44 -3.21 -20.52
CA GLY A 155 15.26 -3.40 -19.07
C GLY A 155 16.20 -2.53 -18.26
N GLY A 156 17.48 -2.45 -18.67
CA GLY A 156 18.46 -1.55 -18.05
C GLY A 156 18.05 -0.06 -18.14
N ALA A 157 17.48 0.36 -19.28
CA ALA A 157 16.99 1.72 -19.46
C ALA A 157 15.76 2.03 -18.60
N LEU A 158 14.79 1.11 -18.54
CA LEU A 158 13.62 1.23 -17.67
C LEU A 158 14.02 1.27 -16.20
N HIS A 159 14.98 0.43 -15.80
CA HIS A 159 15.50 0.44 -14.44
C HIS A 159 16.21 1.76 -14.10
N ALA A 160 17.07 2.25 -14.98
CA ALA A 160 17.73 3.55 -14.81
C ALA A 160 16.70 4.69 -14.67
N LEU A 161 15.61 4.64 -15.43
CA LEU A 161 14.53 5.61 -15.43
C LEU A 161 13.78 5.62 -14.08
N THR A 162 13.42 4.45 -13.56
CA THR A 162 12.73 4.34 -12.26
C THR A 162 13.65 4.71 -11.09
N GLN A 163 14.96 4.41 -11.17
CA GLN A 163 15.92 4.82 -10.14
C GLN A 163 16.12 6.34 -10.06
N ARG A 164 15.85 7.08 -11.14
CA ARG A 164 15.88 8.55 -11.12
C ARG A 164 14.77 9.14 -10.24
N VAL A 165 13.58 8.52 -10.21
CA VAL A 165 12.50 8.88 -9.28
C VAL A 165 12.98 8.82 -7.83
N ARG A 166 13.75 7.78 -7.48
CA ARG A 166 14.29 7.59 -6.14
C ARG A 166 15.33 8.65 -5.77
N ARG A 167 16.21 9.02 -6.71
CA ARG A 167 17.32 9.93 -6.42
C ARG A 167 16.90 11.39 -6.32
N GLY A 168 15.69 11.74 -6.75
CA GLY A 168 15.28 13.14 -6.86
C GLY A 168 16.10 13.92 -7.89
N GLU A 169 16.88 13.22 -8.73
CA GLU A 169 17.72 13.80 -9.77
C GLU A 169 16.87 14.21 -10.98
N VAL A 170 16.04 15.21 -10.80
CA VAL A 170 15.59 16.06 -11.90
C VAL A 170 16.10 17.46 -11.67
N THR A 171 17.36 17.65 -11.77
CA THR A 171 17.87 18.91 -12.27
C THR A 171 17.69 18.90 -13.77
N VAL A 172 16.54 19.32 -14.23
CA VAL A 172 16.46 19.97 -15.53
C VAL A 172 17.36 21.19 -15.41
N SER A 173 18.56 21.12 -15.96
CA SER A 173 19.42 22.27 -16.18
C SER A 173 18.78 23.14 -17.26
N LEU A 174 17.79 23.92 -16.87
CA LEU A 174 17.44 25.17 -17.54
C LEU A 174 18.24 26.25 -16.81
N GLY A 175 19.20 26.81 -17.51
CA GLY A 175 20.19 27.72 -17.00
C GLY A 175 19.66 28.80 -16.08
N ALA A 176 20.36 28.97 -14.98
CA ALA A 176 20.51 30.25 -14.29
C ALA A 176 21.87 30.22 -13.58
N GLU A 177 22.81 30.89 -14.16
CA GLU A 177 24.03 31.36 -13.48
C GLU A 177 23.62 32.28 -12.32
N GLY A 178 24.10 32.00 -11.12
CA GLY A 178 23.90 32.86 -9.96
C GLY A 178 24.81 32.42 -8.82
N GLY A 179 25.98 33.03 -8.74
CA GLY A 179 27.01 32.78 -7.74
C GLY A 179 26.56 33.16 -6.32
N GLY A 180 26.93 32.33 -5.36
CA GLY A 180 26.86 32.58 -3.94
C GLY A 180 28.00 31.90 -3.21
N THR A 181 28.88 32.74 -2.63
CA THR A 181 30.06 32.37 -1.86
C THR A 181 29.77 31.65 -0.56
N PRO A 182 30.63 30.73 -0.08
CA PRO A 182 30.42 30.00 1.17
C PRO A 182 30.81 30.82 2.40
N GLY A 183 29.89 30.89 3.36
CA GLY A 183 30.10 31.49 4.66
C GLY A 183 30.78 30.54 5.66
N THR A 184 31.70 31.06 6.41
CA THR A 184 32.58 30.43 7.40
C THR A 184 31.84 29.93 8.66
N PRO A 185 32.22 28.81 9.28
CA PRO A 185 31.65 28.36 10.56
C PRO A 185 32.43 28.97 11.74
N GLY A 186 31.70 29.58 12.65
CA GLY A 186 32.27 30.04 13.90
C GLY A 186 31.26 30.00 15.03
N GLY A 187 31.60 29.25 16.11
CA GLY A 187 30.87 29.27 17.37
C GLY A 187 31.03 27.98 18.17
N ALA A 188 31.96 27.97 19.12
CA ALA A 188 32.14 26.90 20.08
C ALA A 188 30.98 26.82 21.09
N PRO A 189 30.53 25.65 21.55
CA PRO A 189 29.47 25.55 22.55
C PRO A 189 30.03 25.84 23.95
N GLY A 190 29.32 26.69 24.70
CA GLY A 190 29.59 26.97 26.11
C GLY A 190 29.38 25.73 26.98
N ALA A 191 30.18 25.60 28.01
CA ALA A 191 30.16 24.52 28.98
C ALA A 191 28.81 24.48 29.74
N GLU A 192 28.00 23.48 29.49
CA GLU A 192 26.74 23.20 30.20
C GLU A 192 27.03 22.54 31.55
N ASN A 193 26.31 22.98 32.58
CA ASN A 193 26.45 22.56 33.95
C ASN A 193 25.90 21.11 34.13
N PRO A 194 26.67 20.10 34.55
CA PRO A 194 26.27 18.68 34.56
C PRO A 194 25.01 18.39 35.39
N MET A 195 24.71 19.16 36.42
CA MET A 195 23.50 18.98 37.23
C MET A 195 22.19 19.30 36.50
N ILE A 196 22.23 20.19 35.49
CA ILE A 196 21.05 20.56 34.68
C ILE A 196 20.73 19.44 33.70
N ASN A 197 21.72 18.77 33.17
CA ASN A 197 21.56 17.67 32.24
C ASN A 197 20.91 16.43 32.89
N ASP A 198 21.22 16.14 34.15
CA ASP A 198 20.61 15.01 34.88
C ASP A 198 19.13 15.24 35.16
N VAL A 199 18.74 16.46 35.56
CA VAL A 199 17.33 16.80 35.81
C VAL A 199 16.53 16.82 34.49
N GLN A 200 17.12 17.30 33.40
CA GLN A 200 16.50 17.27 32.07
C GLN A 200 16.34 15.82 31.55
N ALA A 201 17.31 14.96 31.79
CA ALA A 201 17.25 13.56 31.41
C ALA A 201 16.13 12.83 32.17
N VAL A 202 16.04 13.03 33.47
CA VAL A 202 15.00 12.42 34.32
C VAL A 202 13.61 12.94 33.94
N LEU A 203 13.44 14.25 33.75
CA LEU A 203 12.17 14.85 33.32
C LEU A 203 11.78 14.39 31.90
N SER A 204 12.74 14.27 30.98
CA SER A 204 12.48 13.76 29.63
C SER A 204 12.06 12.30 29.67
N GLN A 205 12.66 11.48 30.55
CA GLN A 205 12.29 10.10 30.75
C GLN A 205 10.90 9.97 31.39
N MET A 206 10.57 10.81 32.36
CA MET A 206 9.24 10.85 32.98
C MET A 206 8.12 11.26 31.99
N LEU A 207 8.45 12.09 31.01
CA LEU A 207 7.54 12.51 29.94
C LEU A 207 7.44 11.49 28.79
N GLY A 208 8.25 10.42 28.81
CA GLY A 208 8.37 9.50 27.67
C GLY A 208 8.95 10.20 26.41
N LEU A 209 9.67 11.32 26.60
CA LEU A 209 10.34 12.05 25.53
C LEU A 209 11.64 11.31 25.20
N ASN A 210 11.55 10.31 24.33
CA ASN A 210 12.69 9.52 23.91
C ASN A 210 13.71 10.43 23.19
N ASP A 211 15.00 10.19 23.46
CA ASP A 211 16.08 10.76 22.65
C ASP A 211 15.86 10.35 21.19
N PRO A 212 15.89 11.28 20.21
CA PRO A 212 15.77 10.92 18.78
C PRO A 212 16.75 9.85 18.33
N ARG A 213 17.83 9.61 19.08
CA ARG A 213 18.83 8.56 18.84
C ARG A 213 18.41 7.16 19.35
N GLN A 214 17.40 7.06 20.20
CA GLN A 214 16.94 5.80 20.82
C GLN A 214 15.57 5.33 20.31
N MET A 215 14.90 6.07 19.43
CA MET A 215 13.64 5.62 18.84
C MET A 215 13.86 4.34 18.01
N PRO A 216 13.04 3.28 18.18
CA PRO A 216 12.94 2.19 17.23
C PRO A 216 12.32 2.75 15.94
N GLY A 217 13.15 3.19 15.01
CA GLY A 217 12.77 3.92 13.80
C GLY A 217 13.49 5.26 13.62
N GLY A 218 14.38 5.63 14.55
CA GLY A 218 15.30 6.74 14.37
C GLY A 218 16.25 6.48 13.21
N LEU A 219 16.24 7.36 12.22
CA LEU A 219 17.09 7.41 11.03
C LEU A 219 18.58 7.32 11.41
N GLY A 220 19.08 6.09 11.56
CA GLY A 220 20.49 5.80 11.78
C GLY A 220 21.09 5.18 10.54
N GLY A 221 21.86 5.94 9.75
CA GLY A 221 22.93 5.44 8.92
C GLY A 221 22.58 4.70 7.63
N GLY A 222 21.54 5.07 6.91
CA GLY A 222 21.40 4.84 5.48
C GLY A 222 21.69 6.14 4.74
N ALA A 223 22.23 6.11 3.53
CA ALA A 223 22.46 7.30 2.73
C ALA A 223 21.29 8.27 2.87
N ARG A 224 21.55 9.50 3.31
CA ARG A 224 20.54 10.55 3.45
C ARG A 224 19.81 10.67 2.12
N GLU A 225 18.55 10.21 2.10
CA GLU A 225 17.66 10.59 1.01
C GLU A 225 17.54 12.12 1.05
N PRO A 226 17.44 12.80 -0.09
CA PRO A 226 17.40 14.25 -0.12
C PRO A 226 16.28 14.73 0.80
N GLU A 227 16.64 15.40 1.89
CA GLU A 227 15.70 16.07 2.78
C GLU A 227 15.05 17.16 1.95
N GLY A 228 13.78 17.03 1.60
CA GLY A 228 13.04 18.17 1.13
C GLY A 228 12.00 17.99 0.05
N MET A 229 11.92 16.87 -0.68
CA MET A 229 10.91 16.75 -1.75
C MET A 229 9.69 15.97 -1.32
N THR A 230 8.51 16.56 -1.51
CA THR A 230 7.21 15.89 -1.35
C THR A 230 6.79 15.20 -2.65
N ILE A 231 5.81 14.30 -2.59
CA ILE A 231 5.21 13.69 -3.79
C ILE A 231 4.64 14.75 -4.77
N ALA A 232 4.26 15.93 -4.26
CA ALA A 232 3.80 17.06 -5.07
C ALA A 232 4.95 17.82 -5.74
N GLU A 233 6.15 17.77 -5.17
CA GLU A 233 7.35 18.50 -5.65
C GLU A 233 8.30 17.62 -6.46
N LEU A 234 8.24 16.28 -6.24
CA LEU A 234 8.98 15.32 -7.05
C LEU A 234 8.42 15.31 -8.46
N ASP A 235 9.24 15.57 -9.45
CA ASP A 235 8.89 15.42 -10.86
C ASP A 235 8.94 13.93 -11.29
N TRP A 236 8.08 13.11 -10.66
CA TRP A 236 7.97 11.69 -10.95
C TRP A 236 7.13 11.39 -12.21
N ARG A 237 6.27 12.33 -12.61
CA ARG A 237 5.31 12.15 -13.70
C ARG A 237 5.94 11.74 -15.02
N PRO A 238 6.97 12.41 -15.55
CA PRO A 238 7.59 12.02 -16.82
C PRO A 238 8.12 10.59 -16.80
N PHE A 239 8.72 10.17 -15.68
CA PHE A 239 9.28 8.83 -15.54
C PHE A 239 8.20 7.76 -15.49
N MET A 240 7.15 7.99 -14.72
CA MET A 240 6.02 7.07 -14.62
C MET A 240 5.25 6.96 -15.94
N MET A 241 5.03 8.09 -16.62
CA MET A 241 4.39 8.11 -17.94
C MET A 241 5.23 7.37 -18.98
N ALA A 242 6.54 7.51 -18.96
CA ALA A 242 7.46 6.80 -19.85
C ALA A 242 7.39 5.28 -19.65
N VAL A 243 7.40 4.80 -18.39
CA VAL A 243 7.24 3.37 -18.08
C VAL A 243 5.86 2.87 -18.49
N SER A 244 4.82 3.63 -18.20
CA SER A 244 3.44 3.28 -18.57
C SER A 244 3.30 3.13 -20.09
N ALA A 245 3.78 4.12 -20.86
CA ALA A 245 3.73 4.10 -22.32
C ALA A 245 4.59 2.97 -22.92
N ALA A 246 5.76 2.68 -22.34
CA ALA A 246 6.58 1.56 -22.76
C ALA A 246 5.87 0.20 -22.57
N CYS A 247 5.16 0.03 -21.45
CA CYS A 247 4.38 -1.18 -21.14
C CYS A 247 3.13 -1.34 -22.02
N GLU A 248 2.72 -0.36 -22.79
CA GLU A 248 1.68 -0.51 -23.83
C GLU A 248 2.12 -1.43 -24.97
N ASN A 249 3.43 -1.54 -25.21
CA ASN A 249 3.97 -2.56 -26.11
C ASN A 249 3.79 -3.94 -25.47
N LYS A 250 2.89 -4.75 -26.05
CA LYS A 250 2.52 -6.06 -25.51
C LYS A 250 3.69 -7.03 -25.38
N ALA A 251 4.63 -7.02 -26.34
CA ALA A 251 5.80 -7.90 -26.30
C ALA A 251 6.75 -7.51 -25.17
N LEU A 252 6.99 -6.20 -24.98
CA LEU A 252 7.75 -5.70 -23.85
C LEU A 252 7.06 -6.01 -22.52
N ALA A 253 5.78 -5.74 -22.40
CA ALA A 253 5.00 -6.07 -21.20
C ALA A 253 5.05 -7.57 -20.85
N ALA A 254 5.10 -8.47 -21.85
CA ALA A 254 5.29 -9.89 -21.62
C ALA A 254 6.69 -10.26 -21.14
N ALA A 255 7.71 -9.46 -21.47
CA ALA A 255 9.10 -9.69 -21.09
C ALA A 255 9.47 -9.07 -19.73
N VAL A 256 8.91 -7.89 -19.38
CA VAL A 256 9.25 -7.14 -18.15
C VAL A 256 9.28 -8.00 -16.88
N PRO A 257 8.32 -8.90 -16.58
CA PRO A 257 8.40 -9.71 -15.38
C PRO A 257 9.51 -10.78 -15.37
N LYS A 258 10.21 -10.97 -16.49
CA LYS A 258 11.37 -11.86 -16.61
C LYS A 258 12.71 -11.12 -16.41
N PHE A 259 12.69 -9.79 -16.41
CA PHE A 259 13.90 -8.98 -16.21
C PHE A 259 14.49 -9.22 -14.83
N ALA A 260 15.81 -9.33 -14.74
CA ALA A 260 16.51 -9.52 -13.47
C ALA A 260 16.24 -8.39 -12.48
N SER A 261 16.03 -7.17 -12.99
CA SER A 261 15.68 -5.99 -12.18
C SER A 261 14.24 -5.97 -11.69
N PHE A 262 13.31 -6.76 -12.29
CA PHE A 262 11.90 -6.78 -11.87
C PHE A 262 11.74 -7.24 -10.41
N LEU A 263 12.45 -8.31 -10.05
CA LEU A 263 12.55 -8.81 -8.68
C LEU A 263 14.00 -9.31 -8.46
N PRO A 264 14.91 -8.45 -7.99
CA PRO A 264 16.30 -8.85 -7.77
C PRO A 264 16.40 -9.99 -6.74
N ALA A 265 17.16 -11.03 -7.08
CA ALA A 265 17.24 -12.25 -6.26
C ALA A 265 17.79 -12.02 -4.86
N ASP A 266 18.69 -11.04 -4.70
CA ASP A 266 19.34 -10.72 -3.43
C ASP A 266 18.64 -9.61 -2.65
N ALA A 267 17.48 -9.12 -3.12
CA ALA A 267 16.77 -8.03 -2.48
C ALA A 267 16.14 -8.49 -1.16
N GLY A 268 16.54 -7.84 -0.07
CA GLY A 268 15.86 -7.95 1.22
C GLY A 268 14.53 -7.19 1.25
N ALA A 269 13.79 -7.33 2.36
CA ALA A 269 12.49 -6.65 2.52
C ALA A 269 12.54 -5.13 2.32
N PRO A 270 13.49 -4.37 2.91
CA PRO A 270 13.60 -2.93 2.66
C PRO A 270 14.21 -2.60 1.29
N ASP A 271 14.91 -3.56 0.65
CA ASP A 271 15.60 -3.32 -0.61
C ASP A 271 14.66 -3.48 -1.80
N VAL A 272 13.67 -4.37 -1.73
CA VAL A 272 12.71 -4.61 -2.81
C VAL A 272 11.99 -3.33 -3.26
N GLU A 273 11.66 -2.43 -2.33
CA GLU A 273 11.03 -1.13 -2.65
C GLU A 273 11.98 -0.14 -3.34
N ARG A 274 13.31 -0.37 -3.25
CA ARG A 274 14.33 0.55 -3.74
C ARG A 274 15.04 0.05 -4.99
N THR A 275 15.25 -1.25 -5.08
CA THR A 275 16.08 -1.86 -6.12
C THR A 275 15.29 -2.59 -7.19
N SER A 276 14.05 -3.01 -6.92
CA SER A 276 13.22 -3.60 -7.96
C SER A 276 12.81 -2.57 -9.02
N LEU A 277 12.57 -3.03 -10.24
CA LEU A 277 12.25 -2.19 -11.39
C LEU A 277 11.10 -1.22 -11.11
N LEU A 278 10.01 -1.69 -10.54
CA LEU A 278 8.81 -0.87 -10.26
C LEU A 278 8.72 -0.40 -8.80
N GLY A 279 9.65 -0.83 -7.93
CA GLY A 279 9.67 -0.47 -6.52
C GLY A 279 9.64 1.03 -6.24
N PRO A 280 10.50 1.84 -6.88
CA PRO A 280 10.48 3.30 -6.69
C PRO A 280 9.15 3.97 -7.06
N LEU A 281 8.43 3.45 -8.07
CA LEU A 281 7.11 3.95 -8.46
C LEU A 281 6.02 3.54 -7.44
N LEU A 282 6.10 2.31 -6.94
CA LEU A 282 5.20 1.81 -5.90
C LEU A 282 5.46 2.46 -4.53
N ARG A 283 6.62 3.09 -4.31
CA ARG A 283 6.95 3.79 -3.06
C ARG A 283 6.41 5.23 -3.00
N LEU A 284 6.00 5.82 -4.12
CA LEU A 284 5.44 7.18 -4.17
C LEU A 284 4.16 7.28 -3.32
N SER A 285 4.19 8.07 -2.24
CA SER A 285 3.17 8.05 -1.19
C SER A 285 3.20 9.30 -0.34
N CYS A 286 2.18 9.47 0.53
CA CYS A 286 2.14 10.52 1.56
C CYS A 286 2.67 10.05 2.92
N PHE A 287 3.03 8.79 3.09
CA PHE A 287 3.48 8.28 4.38
C PHE A 287 4.80 8.89 4.83
N PRO A 288 4.89 9.36 6.09
CA PRO A 288 6.08 10.04 6.61
C PRO A 288 7.28 9.12 6.83
N ASP A 289 7.10 7.79 6.78
CA ASP A 289 8.20 6.82 6.86
C ASP A 289 9.02 6.76 5.57
N ALA A 290 8.39 7.05 4.42
CA ALA A 290 9.08 7.17 3.14
C ALA A 290 9.49 8.63 2.84
N TYR A 291 8.63 9.60 3.20
CA TYR A 291 8.78 11.03 2.89
C TYR A 291 8.53 11.89 4.13
N PRO A 292 9.51 12.00 5.06
CA PRO A 292 9.33 12.76 6.31
C PRO A 292 9.07 14.26 6.08
N SER A 293 9.50 14.79 4.95
CA SER A 293 9.29 16.20 4.57
C SER A 293 7.81 16.55 4.38
N ILE A 294 6.96 15.60 3.95
CA ILE A 294 5.53 15.85 3.74
C ILE A 294 4.86 16.34 5.03
N ALA A 295 5.12 15.69 6.15
CA ALA A 295 4.57 16.08 7.43
C ALA A 295 4.96 17.53 7.80
N LYS A 296 6.23 17.89 7.59
CA LYS A 296 6.74 19.23 7.90
C LYS A 296 6.23 20.32 6.96
N GLN A 297 6.12 20.03 5.68
CA GLN A 297 5.78 21.04 4.66
C GLN A 297 4.28 21.24 4.53
N GLN A 298 3.51 20.13 4.49
CA GLN A 298 2.08 20.17 4.24
C GLN A 298 1.25 20.33 5.52
N PHE A 299 1.77 19.91 6.66
CA PHE A 299 1.05 19.86 7.93
C PHE A 299 1.82 20.48 9.11
N SER A 300 2.69 21.48 8.84
CA SER A 300 3.34 22.26 9.92
C SER A 300 2.30 22.98 10.78
N ASP A 301 2.52 23.02 12.09
CA ASP A 301 1.68 23.66 13.10
C ASP A 301 0.17 23.41 12.90
N PRO A 302 -0.26 22.12 12.91
CA PRO A 302 -1.63 21.76 12.55
C PRO A 302 -2.69 22.30 13.52
N ARG A 303 -2.28 22.73 14.72
CA ARG A 303 -3.22 23.30 15.71
C ARG A 303 -3.60 24.76 15.43
N SER A 304 -2.73 25.50 14.78
CA SER A 304 -2.99 26.91 14.40
C SER A 304 -3.75 27.03 13.08
N ARG A 305 -3.78 25.96 12.28
CA ARG A 305 -4.42 25.95 10.96
C ARG A 305 -5.91 25.63 11.07
N SER A 306 -6.70 26.23 10.19
CA SER A 306 -8.12 25.92 10.07
C SER A 306 -8.34 24.52 9.48
N THR A 307 -9.47 23.90 9.80
CA THR A 307 -9.87 22.59 9.24
C THR A 307 -9.86 22.62 7.70
N MET A 308 -10.30 23.73 7.10
CA MET A 308 -10.32 23.90 5.64
C MET A 308 -8.91 23.90 5.04
N GLU A 309 -7.93 24.54 5.67
CA GLU A 309 -6.53 24.54 5.18
C GLU A 309 -5.90 23.14 5.26
N LEU A 310 -6.18 22.39 6.34
CA LEU A 310 -5.72 21.02 6.49
C LEU A 310 -6.37 20.10 5.42
N GLU A 311 -7.67 20.24 5.20
CA GLU A 311 -8.39 19.50 4.15
C GLU A 311 -7.87 19.83 2.75
N ASN A 312 -7.57 21.10 2.46
CA ASN A 312 -6.99 21.49 1.18
C ASN A 312 -5.60 20.87 0.96
N SER A 313 -4.75 20.85 2.01
CA SER A 313 -3.46 20.14 1.95
C SER A 313 -3.63 18.64 1.70
N MET A 314 -4.58 17.98 2.40
CA MET A 314 -4.90 16.57 2.17
C MET A 314 -5.40 16.32 0.74
N ASN A 315 -6.30 17.16 0.24
CA ASN A 315 -6.89 16.99 -1.10
C ASN A 315 -5.84 17.18 -2.20
N SER A 316 -4.90 18.12 -2.05
CA SER A 316 -3.79 18.28 -2.99
C SER A 316 -2.93 17.02 -3.08
N LEU A 317 -2.59 16.40 -1.92
CA LEU A 317 -1.85 15.15 -1.89
C LEU A 317 -2.65 13.98 -2.48
N ARG A 318 -3.95 13.91 -2.21
CA ARG A 318 -4.86 12.87 -2.75
C ARG A 318 -4.94 12.92 -4.27
N LEU A 319 -5.03 14.12 -4.86
CA LEU A 319 -5.01 14.26 -6.32
C LEU A 319 -3.71 13.73 -6.95
N ALA A 320 -2.56 13.99 -6.33
CA ALA A 320 -1.29 13.43 -6.79
C ALA A 320 -1.25 11.91 -6.66
N LEU A 321 -1.76 11.37 -5.54
CA LEU A 321 -1.85 9.92 -5.28
C LEU A 321 -2.77 9.21 -6.28
N ASP A 322 -3.90 9.80 -6.64
CA ASP A 322 -4.82 9.22 -7.61
C ASP A 322 -4.14 8.98 -8.96
N VAL A 323 -3.31 9.92 -9.41
CA VAL A 323 -2.52 9.75 -10.64
C VAL A 323 -1.50 8.62 -10.47
N VAL A 324 -0.78 8.58 -9.35
CA VAL A 324 0.20 7.50 -9.05
C VAL A 324 -0.47 6.14 -9.06
N HIS A 325 -1.60 5.99 -8.38
CA HIS A 325 -2.34 4.73 -8.28
C HIS A 325 -2.91 4.31 -9.64
N ALA A 326 -3.45 5.25 -10.42
CA ALA A 326 -3.97 4.98 -11.75
C ALA A 326 -2.88 4.50 -12.71
N GLN A 327 -1.71 5.15 -12.70
CA GLN A 327 -0.59 4.77 -13.55
C GLN A 327 0.04 3.44 -13.13
N ASN A 328 0.22 3.19 -11.83
CA ASN A 328 0.67 1.90 -11.34
C ASN A 328 -0.29 0.77 -11.77
N PHE A 329 -1.59 1.00 -11.65
CA PHE A 329 -2.58 0.02 -12.12
C PHE A 329 -2.49 -0.18 -13.65
N ARG A 330 -2.32 0.88 -14.45
CA ARG A 330 -2.17 0.78 -15.91
C ARG A 330 -0.95 -0.07 -16.28
N ILE A 331 0.20 0.17 -15.65
CA ILE A 331 1.42 -0.61 -15.86
C ILE A 331 1.18 -2.09 -15.52
N PHE A 332 0.75 -2.40 -14.30
CA PHE A 332 0.56 -3.78 -13.87
C PHE A 332 -0.56 -4.51 -14.64
N ASN A 333 -1.61 -3.81 -15.04
CA ASN A 333 -2.67 -4.36 -15.87
C ASN A 333 -2.16 -4.73 -17.28
N ALA A 334 -1.26 -3.92 -17.86
CA ALA A 334 -0.59 -4.26 -19.10
C ALA A 334 0.25 -5.53 -18.94
N LEU A 335 1.04 -5.65 -17.86
CA LEU A 335 1.84 -6.85 -17.56
C LEU A 335 0.96 -8.10 -17.39
N VAL A 336 -0.10 -8.01 -16.56
CA VAL A 336 -1.01 -9.14 -16.28
C VAL A 336 -1.74 -9.64 -17.53
N ARG A 337 -2.03 -8.74 -18.48
CA ARG A 337 -2.74 -9.07 -19.72
C ARG A 337 -1.84 -9.47 -20.88
N ALA A 338 -0.54 -9.23 -20.77
CA ALA A 338 0.41 -9.46 -21.88
C ALA A 338 0.52 -10.94 -22.24
N SER A 339 0.74 -11.82 -21.26
CA SER A 339 0.80 -13.27 -21.44
C SER A 339 0.48 -14.02 -20.13
N PRO A 340 0.21 -15.35 -20.18
CA PRO A 340 0.09 -16.16 -18.98
C PRO A 340 1.35 -16.15 -18.11
N GLU A 341 2.54 -16.21 -18.72
CA GLU A 341 3.84 -16.23 -18.04
C GLU A 341 4.10 -14.88 -17.33
N SER A 342 3.77 -13.78 -17.99
CA SER A 342 3.88 -12.43 -17.43
C SER A 342 2.95 -12.27 -16.22
N ARG A 343 1.72 -12.76 -16.31
CA ARG A 343 0.78 -12.80 -15.17
C ARG A 343 1.35 -13.58 -14.00
N GLU A 344 1.93 -14.73 -14.27
CA GLU A 344 2.57 -15.59 -13.27
C GLU A 344 3.75 -14.86 -12.59
N GLY A 345 4.55 -14.13 -13.37
CA GLY A 345 5.64 -13.29 -12.86
C GLY A 345 5.16 -12.17 -11.93
N VAL A 346 4.03 -11.51 -12.28
CA VAL A 346 3.42 -10.48 -11.41
C VAL A 346 2.88 -11.07 -10.12
N LEU A 347 2.17 -12.21 -10.18
CA LEU A 347 1.69 -12.92 -8.99
C LEU A 347 2.85 -13.36 -8.09
N HIS A 348 3.95 -13.81 -8.69
CA HIS A 348 5.16 -14.15 -7.96
C HIS A 348 5.77 -12.93 -7.27
N PHE A 349 5.85 -11.78 -7.94
CA PHE A 349 6.32 -10.53 -7.34
C PHE A 349 5.50 -10.15 -6.09
N TRP A 350 4.17 -10.13 -6.16
CA TRP A 350 3.33 -9.81 -5.00
C TRP A 350 3.49 -10.83 -3.86
N ALA A 351 3.62 -12.11 -4.19
CA ALA A 351 3.85 -13.16 -3.21
C ALA A 351 5.20 -13.00 -2.50
N GLN A 352 6.27 -12.67 -3.25
CA GLN A 352 7.59 -12.42 -2.68
C GLN A 352 7.60 -11.14 -1.81
N VAL A 353 6.90 -10.09 -2.21
CA VAL A 353 6.71 -8.91 -1.36
C VAL A 353 6.07 -9.31 -0.02
N CYS A 354 5.04 -10.16 -0.03
CA CYS A 354 4.43 -10.67 1.21
C CYS A 354 5.41 -11.53 2.03
N ALA A 355 6.15 -12.43 1.40
CA ALA A 355 7.08 -13.35 2.06
C ALA A 355 8.24 -12.59 2.72
N LEU A 356 8.90 -11.69 2.00
CA LEU A 356 9.98 -10.84 2.51
C LEU A 356 9.52 -9.99 3.70
N ASN A 357 8.28 -9.52 3.65
CA ASN A 357 7.69 -8.64 4.67
C ASN A 357 6.84 -9.37 5.72
N ALA A 358 6.94 -10.71 5.84
CA ALA A 358 6.15 -11.50 6.80
C ALA A 358 6.30 -11.01 8.26
N LYS A 359 7.48 -10.50 8.63
CA LYS A 359 7.76 -9.90 9.95
C LYS A 359 6.86 -8.72 10.31
N ARG A 360 6.24 -8.03 9.32
CA ARG A 360 5.31 -6.91 9.59
C ARG A 360 4.07 -7.35 10.36
N GLY A 361 3.69 -8.64 10.30
CA GLY A 361 2.62 -9.22 11.12
C GLY A 361 2.96 -9.34 12.61
N ALA A 362 4.23 -9.25 13.00
CA ALA A 362 4.63 -9.34 14.40
C ALA A 362 4.30 -8.06 15.19
N MET A 363 4.09 -8.20 16.51
CA MET A 363 3.78 -7.08 17.42
C MET A 363 4.87 -6.00 17.38
N ARG A 364 6.14 -6.40 17.38
CA ARG A 364 7.28 -5.48 17.32
C ARG A 364 8.18 -5.85 16.16
N VAL A 365 8.41 -4.91 15.28
CA VAL A 365 9.32 -5.05 14.13
C VAL A 365 10.11 -3.75 13.96
N ARG A 366 11.39 -3.87 13.67
CA ARG A 366 12.24 -2.70 13.38
C ARG A 366 12.00 -2.25 11.96
N SER A 367 11.81 -0.94 11.75
CA SER A 367 11.52 -0.38 10.41
C SER A 367 12.59 -0.72 9.37
N ARG A 368 13.86 -0.87 9.78
CA ARG A 368 14.97 -1.26 8.89
C ARG A 368 14.94 -2.71 8.41
N GLU A 369 14.09 -3.57 8.98
CA GLU A 369 13.99 -4.99 8.64
C GLU A 369 12.85 -5.30 7.67
N VAL A 370 12.06 -4.29 7.33
CA VAL A 370 10.86 -4.43 6.48
C VAL A 370 10.72 -3.23 5.54
N ALA A 371 9.97 -3.39 4.48
CA ALA A 371 9.61 -2.30 3.58
C ALA A 371 8.74 -1.24 4.28
N SER A 372 8.70 -0.03 3.72
CA SER A 372 7.92 1.11 4.22
C SER A 372 6.42 0.85 4.17
N ASP A 373 5.64 1.60 4.97
CA ASP A 373 4.18 1.60 4.88
C ASP A 373 3.74 2.15 3.51
N ALA A 374 4.45 3.15 3.00
CA ALA A 374 4.26 3.72 1.69
C ALA A 374 4.21 2.66 0.58
N PHE A 375 5.26 1.87 0.46
CA PHE A 375 5.36 0.80 -0.54
C PHE A 375 4.29 -0.28 -0.34
N MET A 376 4.14 -0.76 0.90
CA MET A 376 3.23 -1.87 1.19
C MET A 376 1.76 -1.50 0.98
N VAL A 377 1.34 -0.28 1.37
CA VAL A 377 -0.03 0.18 1.17
C VAL A 377 -0.33 0.40 -0.32
N ASN A 378 0.63 0.89 -1.12
CA ASN A 378 0.45 1.02 -2.56
C ASN A 378 0.39 -0.35 -3.28
N VAL A 379 1.16 -1.34 -2.84
CA VAL A 379 1.03 -2.72 -3.34
C VAL A 379 -0.36 -3.29 -3.01
N TYR A 380 -0.86 -3.01 -1.80
CA TYR A 380 -2.21 -3.42 -1.39
C TYR A 380 -3.29 -2.73 -2.23
N GLU A 381 -3.20 -1.42 -2.41
CA GLU A 381 -4.11 -0.65 -3.27
C GLU A 381 -4.17 -1.21 -4.70
N LEU A 382 -3.01 -1.56 -5.25
CA LEU A 382 -2.91 -2.19 -6.57
C LEU A 382 -3.64 -3.53 -6.61
N VAL A 383 -3.43 -4.41 -5.62
CA VAL A 383 -4.10 -5.71 -5.54
C VAL A 383 -5.61 -5.55 -5.36
N LEU A 384 -6.06 -4.56 -4.58
CA LEU A 384 -7.48 -4.24 -4.43
C LEU A 384 -8.13 -3.84 -5.76
N ARG A 385 -7.46 -3.06 -6.61
CA ARG A 385 -7.96 -2.72 -7.96
C ARG A 385 -8.12 -3.96 -8.84
N PHE A 386 -7.25 -4.95 -8.70
CA PHE A 386 -7.44 -6.24 -9.37
C PHE A 386 -8.55 -7.09 -8.74
N ALA A 387 -8.91 -6.84 -7.49
CA ALA A 387 -10.02 -7.51 -6.81
C ALA A 387 -11.39 -6.90 -7.16
N GLU A 388 -11.48 -5.60 -7.50
CA GLU A 388 -12.74 -4.91 -7.81
C GLU A 388 -13.68 -5.69 -8.75
N PRO A 389 -13.21 -6.34 -9.84
CA PRO A 389 -14.09 -7.04 -10.77
C PRO A 389 -14.85 -8.24 -10.19
N PHE A 390 -14.46 -8.74 -9.01
CA PHE A 390 -15.15 -9.83 -8.33
C PHE A 390 -15.65 -9.48 -6.93
N VAL A 391 -15.19 -8.37 -6.37
CA VAL A 391 -15.66 -7.82 -5.08
C VAL A 391 -16.89 -6.97 -5.36
N GLU A 392 -18.05 -7.63 -5.39
CA GLU A 392 -19.32 -6.98 -5.67
C GLU A 392 -20.39 -7.41 -4.64
N PRO A 393 -21.40 -6.58 -4.34
CA PRO A 393 -22.45 -6.90 -3.37
C PRO A 393 -23.25 -8.18 -3.67
N ARG A 394 -23.36 -8.56 -4.96
CA ARG A 394 -24.06 -9.77 -5.38
C ARG A 394 -23.25 -11.04 -5.15
N CYS A 395 -21.95 -10.93 -4.88
CA CYS A 395 -21.03 -12.06 -4.64
C CYS A 395 -21.05 -13.16 -5.72
N ALA A 396 -21.39 -12.81 -6.98
CA ALA A 396 -21.61 -13.75 -8.07
C ALA A 396 -20.37 -14.57 -8.45
N LYS A 397 -19.17 -14.06 -8.15
CA LYS A 397 -17.90 -14.75 -8.45
C LYS A 397 -17.25 -15.39 -7.23
N MET A 398 -17.89 -15.36 -6.07
CA MET A 398 -17.35 -15.89 -4.80
C MET A 398 -17.04 -17.38 -4.88
N ASP A 399 -17.81 -18.14 -5.65
CA ASP A 399 -17.60 -19.58 -5.90
C ASP A 399 -16.27 -19.91 -6.59
N ARG A 400 -15.64 -18.90 -7.21
CA ARG A 400 -14.33 -19.10 -7.85
C ARG A 400 -13.17 -19.04 -6.87
N ILE A 401 -13.41 -18.63 -5.62
CA ILE A 401 -12.39 -18.64 -4.57
C ILE A 401 -12.29 -20.05 -4.01
N ASP A 402 -11.19 -20.73 -4.32
CA ASP A 402 -10.95 -22.10 -3.87
C ASP A 402 -10.31 -22.12 -2.47
N PRO A 403 -11.02 -22.59 -1.43
CA PRO A 403 -10.50 -22.63 -0.06
C PRO A 403 -9.32 -23.60 0.13
N ARG A 404 -9.10 -24.58 -0.79
CA ARG A 404 -7.93 -25.46 -0.77
C ARG A 404 -6.61 -24.72 -0.93
N TYR A 405 -6.65 -23.46 -1.42
CA TYR A 405 -5.47 -22.61 -1.50
C TYR A 405 -4.75 -22.46 -0.15
N MET A 406 -5.50 -22.40 0.95
CA MET A 406 -4.93 -22.34 2.31
C MET A 406 -4.21 -23.62 2.73
N GLN A 407 -4.67 -24.78 2.24
CA GLN A 407 -4.05 -26.08 2.50
C GLN A 407 -2.74 -26.24 1.71
N LEU A 408 -2.76 -25.83 0.47
CA LEU A 408 -1.69 -26.14 -0.50
C LEU A 408 -0.49 -25.20 -0.43
N GLN A 409 -0.56 -24.11 0.34
CA GLN A 409 0.56 -23.19 0.65
C GLN A 409 1.37 -22.76 -0.59
N ARG A 410 0.71 -22.58 -1.74
CA ARG A 410 1.41 -22.38 -3.01
C ARG A 410 2.30 -21.13 -3.06
N ARG A 411 1.78 -20.00 -2.60
CA ARG A 411 2.47 -18.70 -2.66
C ARG A 411 2.51 -17.98 -1.33
N ILE A 412 1.56 -18.26 -0.46
CA ILE A 412 1.41 -17.60 0.82
C ILE A 412 1.61 -18.65 1.90
N ASP A 413 2.70 -18.52 2.66
CA ASP A 413 2.92 -19.35 3.84
C ASP A 413 1.99 -18.89 4.97
N THR A 414 1.08 -19.77 5.36
CA THR A 414 0.19 -19.61 6.52
C THR A 414 0.41 -20.68 7.58
N ALA A 415 1.42 -21.55 7.42
CA ALA A 415 1.64 -22.70 8.31
C ALA A 415 1.83 -22.27 9.78
N THR A 416 2.51 -21.15 10.00
CA THR A 416 2.81 -20.60 11.34
C THR A 416 1.67 -19.77 11.94
N LEU A 417 0.59 -19.55 11.21
CA LEU A 417 -0.53 -18.72 11.69
C LEU A 417 -1.50 -19.56 12.53
N THR A 418 -1.97 -18.98 13.64
CA THR A 418 -3.04 -19.57 14.46
C THR A 418 -4.30 -19.80 13.64
N ARG A 419 -5.00 -20.92 13.89
CA ARG A 419 -6.25 -21.26 13.22
C ARG A 419 -7.45 -20.90 14.09
N ILE A 420 -8.54 -20.51 13.45
CA ILE A 420 -9.73 -20.02 14.16
C ILE A 420 -10.36 -21.07 15.08
N ASN A 421 -10.33 -22.36 14.68
CA ASN A 421 -10.93 -23.45 15.45
C ASN A 421 -10.17 -24.78 15.32
N ALA A 422 -8.86 -24.75 15.12
CA ALA A 422 -8.02 -25.93 15.09
C ALA A 422 -6.76 -25.71 15.93
N THR A 423 -6.19 -26.82 16.39
CA THR A 423 -4.88 -26.83 17.05
C THR A 423 -3.77 -26.77 16.00
N GLU A 424 -2.56 -26.43 16.45
CA GLU A 424 -1.38 -26.41 15.58
C GLU A 424 -1.09 -27.77 14.94
N SER A 425 -1.27 -28.87 15.71
CA SER A 425 -1.09 -30.24 15.21
C SER A 425 -2.12 -30.63 14.16
N GLU A 426 -3.41 -30.28 14.34
CA GLU A 426 -4.47 -30.50 13.34
C GLU A 426 -4.17 -29.72 12.06
N ALA A 427 -3.73 -28.46 12.19
CA ALA A 427 -3.37 -27.63 11.05
C ALA A 427 -2.18 -28.19 10.27
N ALA A 428 -1.13 -28.65 10.95
CA ALA A 428 0.04 -29.26 10.33
C ALA A 428 -0.34 -30.56 9.59
N GLN A 429 -1.19 -31.40 10.19
CA GLN A 429 -1.69 -32.62 9.55
C GLN A 429 -2.52 -32.29 8.30
N TRP A 430 -3.41 -31.31 8.39
CA TRP A 430 -4.24 -30.87 7.27
C TRP A 430 -3.40 -30.35 6.10
N ILE A 431 -2.39 -29.51 6.37
CA ILE A 431 -1.47 -29.01 5.35
C ILE A 431 -0.70 -30.18 4.70
N SER A 432 -0.18 -31.12 5.50
CA SER A 432 0.60 -32.25 4.99
C SER A 432 -0.24 -33.25 4.17
N SER A 433 -1.55 -33.32 4.38
CA SER A 433 -2.47 -34.15 3.60
C SER A 433 -2.83 -33.57 2.23
N GLY A 434 -2.50 -32.28 1.98
CA GLY A 434 -2.80 -31.61 0.71
C GLY A 434 -1.90 -32.10 -0.43
N SER A 435 -2.50 -32.36 -1.60
CA SER A 435 -1.75 -32.66 -2.82
C SER A 435 -1.76 -31.46 -3.77
N THR A 436 -0.57 -31.02 -4.16
CA THR A 436 -0.38 -29.95 -5.16
C THR A 436 -0.42 -30.46 -6.59
N GLU A 437 -0.48 -31.79 -6.79
CA GLU A 437 -0.45 -32.41 -8.12
C GLU A 437 -1.67 -31.95 -8.95
N GLY A 438 -1.41 -31.34 -10.10
CA GLY A 438 -2.45 -30.82 -10.99
C GLY A 438 -3.19 -29.59 -10.47
N TYR A 439 -2.82 -29.01 -9.31
CA TYR A 439 -3.48 -27.85 -8.77
C TYR A 439 -2.98 -26.54 -9.42
N ALA A 440 -3.88 -25.85 -10.10
CA ALA A 440 -3.64 -24.54 -10.69
C ALA A 440 -4.78 -23.59 -10.27
N PRO A 441 -4.58 -22.76 -9.24
CA PRO A 441 -5.61 -21.80 -8.80
C PRO A 441 -5.88 -20.78 -9.91
N ASN A 442 -7.14 -20.36 -10.01
CA ASN A 442 -7.50 -19.29 -10.91
C ASN A 442 -7.05 -17.93 -10.35
N PHE A 443 -6.98 -16.91 -11.20
CA PHE A 443 -6.51 -15.58 -10.85
C PHE A 443 -7.31 -14.91 -9.71
N ILE A 444 -8.63 -15.16 -9.62
CA ILE A 444 -9.49 -14.63 -8.55
C ILE A 444 -9.05 -15.18 -7.19
N THR A 445 -8.80 -16.50 -7.10
CA THR A 445 -8.28 -17.15 -5.89
C THR A 445 -6.94 -16.54 -5.46
N GLU A 446 -5.99 -16.40 -6.40
CA GLU A 446 -4.67 -15.82 -6.14
C GLU A 446 -4.79 -14.37 -5.59
N VAL A 447 -5.54 -13.51 -6.28
CA VAL A 447 -5.71 -12.10 -5.88
C VAL A 447 -6.44 -11.99 -4.54
N PHE A 448 -7.44 -12.83 -4.28
CA PHE A 448 -8.16 -12.83 -3.02
C PHE A 448 -7.23 -13.13 -1.83
N PHE A 449 -6.47 -14.23 -1.89
CA PHE A 449 -5.58 -14.60 -0.79
C PHE A 449 -4.37 -13.67 -0.66
N LEU A 450 -3.83 -13.14 -1.75
CA LEU A 450 -2.83 -12.07 -1.69
C LEU A 450 -3.40 -10.81 -1.04
N GLY A 451 -4.63 -10.44 -1.38
CA GLY A 451 -5.34 -9.32 -0.77
C GLY A 451 -5.53 -9.51 0.74
N THR A 452 -6.00 -10.68 1.19
CA THR A 452 -6.14 -10.96 2.63
C THR A 452 -4.80 -10.91 3.35
N ARG A 453 -3.72 -11.43 2.75
CA ARG A 453 -2.38 -11.35 3.35
C ARG A 453 -1.85 -9.91 3.43
N LEU A 454 -2.06 -9.12 2.40
CA LEU A 454 -1.68 -7.70 2.38
C LEU A 454 -2.53 -6.86 3.34
N THR A 455 -3.78 -7.25 3.62
CA THR A 455 -4.56 -6.60 4.69
C THR A 455 -3.79 -6.67 6.01
N THR A 456 -3.25 -7.82 6.39
CA THR A 456 -2.41 -7.98 7.61
C THR A 456 -1.12 -7.16 7.52
N LEU A 457 -0.35 -7.37 6.42
CA LEU A 457 1.04 -6.92 6.34
C LEU A 457 1.18 -5.44 5.95
N ALA A 458 0.25 -4.90 5.17
CA ALA A 458 0.27 -3.53 4.71
C ALA A 458 -0.67 -2.65 5.55
N LEU A 459 -1.98 -2.80 5.35
CA LEU A 459 -2.99 -1.93 5.94
C LEU A 459 -3.02 -2.05 7.46
N GLY A 460 -3.12 -3.25 8.00
CA GLY A 460 -3.19 -3.50 9.45
C GLY A 460 -1.97 -2.93 10.20
N LYS A 461 -0.78 -2.96 9.59
CA LYS A 461 0.41 -2.34 10.19
C LYS A 461 0.36 -0.82 10.14
N ALA A 462 -0.08 -0.24 9.00
CA ALA A 462 -0.20 1.20 8.84
C ALA A 462 -1.25 1.79 9.80
N MET A 463 -2.42 1.14 9.92
CA MET A 463 -3.48 1.53 10.86
C MET A 463 -2.97 1.50 12.31
N ARG A 464 -2.32 0.41 12.74
CA ARG A 464 -1.74 0.32 14.10
C ARG A 464 -0.72 1.42 14.38
N ARG A 465 0.09 1.81 13.40
CA ARG A 465 1.04 2.94 13.57
C ARG A 465 0.33 4.28 13.76
N VAL A 466 -0.79 4.51 13.09
CA VAL A 466 -1.60 5.72 13.32
C VAL A 466 -2.17 5.69 14.74
N ASP A 467 -2.82 4.59 15.15
CA ASP A 467 -3.36 4.42 16.51
C ASP A 467 -2.26 4.57 17.60
N GLU A 468 -1.06 4.04 17.37
CA GLU A 468 0.09 4.17 18.29
C GLU A 468 0.55 5.64 18.42
N ARG A 469 0.62 6.36 17.29
CA ARG A 469 0.97 7.80 17.28
C ARG A 469 -0.10 8.65 17.95
N GLU A 470 -1.37 8.38 17.72
CA GLU A 470 -2.48 9.06 18.39
C GLU A 470 -2.40 8.87 19.91
N LYS A 471 -2.24 7.64 20.38
CA LYS A 471 -2.07 7.33 21.81
C LYS A 471 -0.81 7.95 22.40
N GLU A 472 0.26 8.06 21.65
CA GLU A 472 1.49 8.72 22.12
C GLU A 472 1.30 10.23 22.18
N MET A 473 0.68 10.83 21.18
CA MET A 473 0.36 12.26 21.16
C MET A 473 -0.53 12.62 22.36
N ASP A 474 -1.58 11.85 22.64
CA ASP A 474 -2.46 12.06 23.79
C ASP A 474 -1.72 11.97 25.12
N ARG A 475 -0.83 10.98 25.27
CA ARG A 475 -0.01 10.83 26.48
C ARG A 475 0.93 12.03 26.69
N VAL A 476 1.60 12.46 25.62
CA VAL A 476 2.49 13.63 25.68
C VAL A 476 1.70 14.89 26.00
N GLN A 477 0.53 15.08 25.37
CA GLN A 477 -0.33 16.24 25.62
C GLN A 477 -0.83 16.27 27.07
N LYS A 478 -1.38 15.15 27.56
CA LYS A 478 -1.86 15.04 28.95
C LYS A 478 -0.76 15.39 29.94
N ARG A 479 0.46 14.93 29.68
CA ARG A 479 1.59 15.23 30.57
C ARG A 479 2.03 16.69 30.52
N ILE A 480 1.94 17.34 29.34
CA ILE A 480 2.17 18.79 29.23
C ILE A 480 1.11 19.55 30.04
N ASP A 481 -0.16 19.19 29.89
CA ASP A 481 -1.29 19.84 30.58
C ASP A 481 -1.14 19.69 32.11
N GLU A 482 -0.71 18.53 32.63
CA GLU A 482 -0.40 18.33 34.04
C GLU A 482 0.74 19.25 34.52
N LEU A 483 1.86 19.32 33.78
CA LEU A 483 2.98 20.21 34.14
C LEU A 483 2.59 21.70 34.08
N GLU A 484 1.74 22.09 33.15
CA GLU A 484 1.25 23.46 33.06
C GLU A 484 0.25 23.81 34.17
N ALA A 485 -0.61 22.88 34.56
CA ALA A 485 -1.50 23.03 35.72
C ALA A 485 -0.72 23.23 37.02
N ASP A 486 0.39 22.51 37.19
CA ASP A 486 1.27 22.62 38.35
C ASP A 486 2.30 23.77 38.26
N ARG A 487 2.19 24.66 37.26
CA ARG A 487 3.16 25.72 37.01
C ARG A 487 3.41 26.62 38.23
N SER A 488 2.37 26.88 39.01
CA SER A 488 2.48 27.70 40.23
C SER A 488 3.39 27.07 41.30
N THR A 489 3.54 25.74 41.30
CA THR A 489 4.38 25.03 42.27
C THR A 489 5.85 25.05 41.90
N TRP A 490 6.20 25.00 40.62
CA TRP A 490 7.59 24.91 40.15
C TRP A 490 8.18 26.20 39.56
N ALA A 491 7.33 27.19 39.17
CA ALA A 491 7.81 28.42 38.52
C ALA A 491 8.83 29.24 39.34
N GLY A 492 8.77 29.14 40.68
CA GLY A 492 9.70 29.79 41.60
C GLY A 492 10.92 28.96 41.97
N MET A 493 11.06 27.72 41.46
CA MET A 493 12.17 26.80 41.81
C MET A 493 13.42 27.09 40.95
N PRO A 494 14.65 26.76 41.46
CA PRO A 494 15.87 26.90 40.67
C PRO A 494 15.86 26.17 39.32
N HIS A 495 15.02 25.13 39.18
CA HIS A 495 14.91 24.29 37.99
C HIS A 495 13.73 24.66 37.08
N ALA A 496 13.07 25.81 37.29
CA ALA A 496 11.93 26.23 36.47
C ALA A 496 12.25 26.28 34.97
N ALA A 497 13.45 26.67 34.59
CA ALA A 497 13.92 26.70 33.21
C ALA A 497 13.95 25.29 32.57
N SER A 498 14.24 24.26 33.36
CA SER A 498 14.22 22.85 32.90
C SER A 498 12.81 22.36 32.61
N PHE A 499 11.83 22.70 33.43
CA PHE A 499 10.41 22.41 33.18
C PHE A 499 9.90 23.11 31.93
N GLU A 500 10.21 24.41 31.75
CA GLU A 500 9.86 25.15 30.53
C GLU A 500 10.47 24.52 29.27
N HIS A 501 11.74 24.09 29.34
CA HIS A 501 12.40 23.40 28.23
C HIS A 501 11.72 22.06 27.89
N VAL A 502 11.37 21.28 28.91
CA VAL A 502 10.68 20.00 28.76
C VAL A 502 9.28 20.20 28.14
N ILE A 503 8.51 21.20 28.62
CA ILE A 503 7.21 21.54 28.04
C ILE A 503 7.36 21.94 26.56
N LYS A 504 8.33 22.81 26.24
CA LYS A 504 8.62 23.22 24.87
C LYS A 504 8.97 22.04 23.97
N ARG A 505 9.81 21.10 24.46
CA ARG A 505 10.18 19.88 23.73
C ARG A 505 8.98 18.96 23.54
N GLY A 506 8.15 18.79 24.58
CA GLY A 506 6.91 18.01 24.51
C GLY A 506 5.94 18.56 23.48
N ARG A 507 5.72 19.88 23.46
CA ARG A 507 4.87 20.54 22.45
C ARG A 507 5.37 20.29 21.03
N ALA A 508 6.69 20.43 20.80
CA ALA A 508 7.29 20.15 19.49
C ALA A 508 7.14 18.67 19.08
N GLN A 509 7.21 17.73 20.05
CA GLN A 509 6.95 16.31 19.79
C GLN A 509 5.48 16.05 19.45
N ALA A 510 4.55 16.61 20.21
CA ALA A 510 3.12 16.47 19.95
C ALA A 510 2.73 17.05 18.59
N GLU A 511 3.28 18.22 18.23
CA GLU A 511 3.11 18.85 16.92
C GLU A 511 3.61 17.93 15.79
N ARG A 512 4.83 17.39 15.93
CA ARG A 512 5.39 16.46 14.94
C ARG A 512 4.52 15.22 14.77
N LEU A 513 4.10 14.59 15.88
CA LEU A 513 3.22 13.41 15.83
C LEU A 513 1.91 13.73 15.13
N HIS A 514 1.32 14.88 15.42
CA HIS A 514 0.07 15.33 14.80
C HIS A 514 0.24 15.53 13.28
N SER A 515 1.34 16.16 12.85
CA SER A 515 1.67 16.33 11.44
C SER A 515 1.88 15.00 10.71
N GLU A 516 2.57 14.04 11.37
CA GLU A 516 2.77 12.68 10.84
C GLU A 516 1.45 11.88 10.74
N ILE A 517 0.53 12.07 11.69
CA ILE A 517 -0.82 11.47 11.65
C ILE A 517 -1.60 12.00 10.44
N PHE A 518 -1.65 13.32 10.23
CA PHE A 518 -2.33 13.91 9.07
C PHE A 518 -1.75 13.44 7.75
N ALA A 519 -0.42 13.35 7.65
CA ALA A 519 0.24 12.84 6.45
C ALA A 519 -0.17 11.38 6.13
N ALA A 520 -0.21 10.50 7.13
CA ALA A 520 -0.67 9.13 6.96
C ALA A 520 -2.17 9.04 6.65
N GLN A 521 -2.99 9.86 7.33
CA GLN A 521 -4.44 9.92 7.12
C GLN A 521 -4.80 10.49 5.74
N ALA A 522 -3.96 11.33 5.13
CA ALA A 522 -4.19 11.83 3.77
C ALA A 522 -4.39 10.67 2.78
N GLN A 523 -3.62 9.58 2.91
CA GLN A 523 -3.75 8.39 2.08
C GLN A 523 -4.72 7.36 2.65
N LEU A 524 -4.62 7.02 3.95
CA LEU A 524 -5.45 5.98 4.56
C LEU A 524 -6.95 6.32 4.56
N LEU A 525 -7.29 7.62 4.60
CA LEU A 525 -8.68 8.09 4.59
C LEU A 525 -9.09 8.68 3.23
N GLU A 526 -8.32 8.45 2.16
CA GLU A 526 -8.76 8.77 0.81
C GLU A 526 -10.00 7.95 0.45
N ARG A 527 -11.02 8.63 -0.10
CA ARG A 527 -12.36 8.05 -0.26
C ARG A 527 -12.38 6.79 -1.13
N GLY A 528 -11.70 6.82 -2.28
CA GLY A 528 -11.66 5.70 -3.22
C GLY A 528 -10.91 4.49 -2.63
N PHE A 529 -9.79 4.75 -1.94
CA PHE A 529 -9.06 3.71 -1.22
C PHE A 529 -9.91 3.08 -0.12
N VAL A 530 -10.55 3.90 0.75
CA VAL A 530 -11.41 3.41 1.83
C VAL A 530 -12.55 2.57 1.28
N GLN A 531 -13.19 3.01 0.18
CA GLN A 531 -14.29 2.26 -0.42
C GLN A 531 -13.85 0.87 -0.90
N ARG A 532 -12.69 0.77 -1.58
CA ARG A 532 -12.12 -0.52 -2.00
C ARG A 532 -11.81 -1.42 -0.82
N VAL A 533 -11.18 -0.87 0.22
CA VAL A 533 -10.83 -1.60 1.45
C VAL A 533 -12.08 -2.12 2.17
N VAL A 534 -13.07 -1.26 2.38
CA VAL A 534 -14.34 -1.61 3.05
C VAL A 534 -15.10 -2.66 2.26
N SER A 535 -15.20 -2.50 0.93
CA SER A 535 -15.85 -3.49 0.06
C SER A 535 -15.13 -4.83 0.10
N PHE A 536 -13.79 -4.85 0.10
CA PHE A 536 -13.01 -6.08 0.21
C PHE A 536 -13.17 -6.75 1.58
N ALA A 537 -13.19 -5.98 2.66
CA ALA A 537 -13.43 -6.51 4.02
C ALA A 537 -14.84 -7.10 4.15
N ALA A 538 -15.88 -6.40 3.67
CA ALA A 538 -17.25 -6.90 3.68
C ALA A 538 -17.40 -8.17 2.80
N PHE A 539 -16.77 -8.19 1.64
CA PHE A 539 -16.74 -9.38 0.79
C PHE A 539 -16.02 -10.56 1.48
N THR A 540 -14.91 -10.30 2.17
CA THR A 540 -14.19 -11.32 2.96
C THR A 540 -15.05 -11.84 4.10
N MET A 541 -15.77 -10.99 4.84
CA MET A 541 -16.72 -11.40 5.87
C MET A 541 -17.83 -12.30 5.30
N THR A 542 -18.40 -11.95 4.15
CA THR A 542 -19.40 -12.75 3.47
C THR A 542 -18.84 -14.11 3.05
N TRP A 543 -17.60 -14.15 2.54
CA TRP A 543 -16.92 -15.39 2.20
C TRP A 543 -16.65 -16.28 3.43
N ILE A 544 -16.27 -15.68 4.57
CA ILE A 544 -16.06 -16.41 5.83
C ILE A 544 -17.38 -17.05 6.31
N ILE A 545 -18.52 -16.35 6.25
CA ILE A 545 -19.82 -16.92 6.59
C ILE A 545 -20.15 -18.08 5.64
N ARG A 546 -19.88 -17.91 4.32
CA ARG A 546 -20.10 -18.98 3.34
C ARG A 546 -19.25 -20.22 3.64
N LEU A 547 -18.02 -20.02 4.09
CA LEU A 547 -17.12 -21.12 4.50
C LEU A 547 -17.64 -21.84 5.77
N ALA A 548 -18.34 -21.11 6.64
CA ALA A 548 -18.98 -21.63 7.85
C ALA A 548 -20.35 -22.30 7.59
N ASP A 549 -21.03 -21.93 6.50
CA ASP A 549 -22.31 -22.53 6.09
C ASP A 549 -22.06 -23.91 5.46
N PRO A 550 -22.54 -25.01 6.05
CA PRO A 550 -22.36 -26.36 5.48
C PRO A 550 -22.92 -26.50 4.06
N ARG A 551 -23.89 -25.70 3.67
CA ARG A 551 -24.47 -25.69 2.32
C ARG A 551 -23.57 -24.93 1.33
N GLY A 552 -22.68 -24.06 1.84
CA GLY A 552 -21.83 -23.21 1.02
C GLY A 552 -22.57 -22.22 0.11
N THR A 553 -23.80 -21.83 0.50
CA THR A 553 -24.69 -21.02 -0.36
C THR A 553 -24.80 -19.54 0.04
N HIS A 554 -24.39 -19.20 1.27
CA HIS A 554 -24.43 -17.80 1.70
C HIS A 554 -23.76 -16.85 0.68
N PRO A 555 -24.32 -15.69 0.35
CA PRO A 555 -25.48 -15.02 0.96
C PRO A 555 -26.85 -15.38 0.32
N ASN A 556 -26.88 -16.17 -0.75
CA ASN A 556 -28.10 -16.51 -1.48
C ASN A 556 -28.25 -18.02 -1.71
N PRO A 557 -29.03 -18.73 -0.86
CA PRO A 557 -29.78 -18.28 0.30
C PRO A 557 -28.87 -17.99 1.52
N PRO A 558 -29.35 -17.19 2.50
CA PRO A 558 -28.57 -16.88 3.71
C PRO A 558 -28.32 -18.15 4.55
N ALA A 559 -27.23 -18.16 5.32
CA ALA A 559 -26.91 -19.23 6.24
C ALA A 559 -28.02 -19.35 7.31
N ALA A 560 -28.35 -20.59 7.67
CA ALA A 560 -29.29 -20.84 8.77
C ALA A 560 -28.59 -20.59 10.11
N LEU A 561 -29.24 -19.89 11.02
CA LEU A 561 -28.71 -19.59 12.35
C LEU A 561 -29.57 -20.20 13.46
N PRO A 562 -28.95 -20.60 14.58
CA PRO A 562 -27.52 -20.74 14.78
C PRO A 562 -26.88 -21.76 13.83
N LEU A 563 -25.56 -21.60 13.56
CA LEU A 563 -24.80 -22.54 12.74
C LEU A 563 -24.79 -23.95 13.38
N PRO A 564 -24.66 -25.03 12.60
CA PRO A 564 -24.60 -26.39 13.14
C PRO A 564 -23.49 -26.59 14.18
N ALA A 565 -23.68 -27.59 15.06
CA ALA A 565 -22.70 -27.95 16.09
C ALA A 565 -21.37 -28.45 15.48
N GLU A 566 -21.43 -29.13 14.33
CA GLU A 566 -20.25 -29.60 13.59
C GLU A 566 -19.71 -28.45 12.72
N VAL A 567 -18.46 -28.06 13.00
CA VAL A 567 -17.79 -26.96 12.32
C VAL A 567 -17.11 -27.50 11.06
N PRO A 568 -17.37 -26.95 9.85
CA PRO A 568 -16.73 -27.39 8.63
C PRO A 568 -15.19 -27.33 8.70
N GLU A 569 -14.50 -28.35 8.21
CA GLU A 569 -13.03 -28.45 8.30
C GLU A 569 -12.33 -27.24 7.69
N THR A 570 -12.75 -26.82 6.50
CA THR A 570 -12.17 -25.64 5.83
C THR A 570 -12.30 -24.37 6.64
N PHE A 571 -13.41 -24.18 7.38
CA PHE A 571 -13.57 -23.06 8.30
C PHE A 571 -12.66 -23.21 9.52
N ARG A 572 -12.58 -24.41 10.13
CA ARG A 572 -11.70 -24.67 11.28
C ARG A 572 -10.25 -24.30 10.98
N MET A 573 -9.79 -24.53 9.75
CA MET A 573 -8.44 -24.30 9.27
C MET A 573 -8.18 -22.87 8.79
N LEU A 574 -9.18 -21.98 8.84
CA LEU A 574 -9.01 -20.57 8.48
C LEU A 574 -7.97 -19.91 9.39
N PRO A 575 -6.96 -19.21 8.85
CA PRO A 575 -6.05 -18.42 9.67
C PRO A 575 -6.79 -17.32 10.43
N GLU A 576 -6.57 -17.21 11.75
CA GLU A 576 -7.20 -16.15 12.59
C GLU A 576 -7.04 -14.74 12.00
N PRO A 577 -5.87 -14.33 11.46
CA PRO A 577 -5.71 -12.99 10.90
C PRO A 577 -6.72 -12.66 9.79
N VAL A 578 -7.19 -13.62 9.00
CA VAL A 578 -8.19 -13.36 7.95
C VAL A 578 -9.52 -12.89 8.56
N PHE A 579 -9.91 -13.47 9.68
CA PHE A 579 -11.10 -13.09 10.42
C PHE A 579 -10.88 -11.78 11.19
N GLU A 580 -9.77 -11.68 11.91
CA GLU A 580 -9.42 -10.55 12.74
C GLU A 580 -9.27 -9.27 11.93
N ASP A 581 -8.49 -9.31 10.83
CA ASP A 581 -8.22 -8.14 9.99
C ASP A 581 -9.49 -7.57 9.36
N ALA A 582 -10.44 -8.42 8.96
CA ALA A 582 -11.73 -7.94 8.44
C ALA A 582 -12.49 -7.11 9.49
N CYS A 583 -12.44 -7.53 10.76
CA CYS A 583 -13.03 -6.77 11.87
C CYS A 583 -12.25 -5.48 12.17
N GLU A 584 -10.91 -5.56 12.26
CA GLU A 584 -10.05 -4.42 12.57
C GLU A 584 -10.15 -3.31 11.54
N VAL A 585 -10.21 -3.66 10.26
CA VAL A 585 -10.39 -2.71 9.17
C VAL A 585 -11.70 -1.93 9.35
N LEU A 586 -12.82 -2.62 9.54
CA LEU A 586 -14.10 -1.96 9.72
C LEU A 586 -14.16 -1.16 11.04
N LEU A 587 -13.50 -1.64 12.09
CA LEU A 587 -13.41 -0.93 13.36
C LEU A 587 -12.59 0.36 13.23
N PHE A 588 -11.47 0.33 12.50
CA PHE A 588 -10.67 1.53 12.22
C PHE A 588 -11.49 2.58 11.46
N TYR A 589 -12.18 2.19 10.39
CA TYR A 589 -13.00 3.13 9.64
C TYR A 589 -14.26 3.57 10.36
N ALA A 590 -14.85 2.74 11.24
CA ALA A 590 -15.92 3.15 12.12
C ALA A 590 -15.52 4.29 13.07
N ARG A 591 -14.24 4.34 13.47
CA ARG A 591 -13.69 5.43 14.31
C ARG A 591 -13.33 6.69 13.53
N HIS A 592 -12.80 6.53 12.32
CA HIS A 592 -12.24 7.65 11.56
C HIS A 592 -13.13 8.17 10.43
N ARG A 593 -13.87 7.28 9.75
CA ARG A 593 -14.70 7.58 8.57
C ARG A 593 -15.93 6.67 8.47
N PRO A 594 -16.82 6.69 9.48
CA PRO A 594 -18.03 5.84 9.47
C PRO A 594 -18.98 6.15 8.31
N ASP A 595 -18.89 7.35 7.72
CA ASP A 595 -19.68 7.80 6.57
C ASP A 595 -19.42 7.02 5.26
N VAL A 596 -18.34 6.23 5.18
CA VAL A 596 -17.98 5.48 3.95
C VAL A 596 -18.55 4.05 3.93
N LEU A 597 -19.17 3.58 5.02
CA LEU A 597 -19.82 2.27 5.06
C LEU A 597 -21.11 2.31 4.21
N ASP A 598 -21.08 1.67 3.05
CA ASP A 598 -22.25 1.51 2.19
C ASP A 598 -23.25 0.51 2.77
N GLU A 599 -24.41 0.35 2.13
CA GLU A 599 -25.47 -0.55 2.58
C GLU A 599 -25.00 -2.01 2.66
N PHE A 600 -24.18 -2.45 1.70
CA PHE A 600 -23.63 -3.80 1.69
C PHE A 600 -22.71 -4.05 2.89
N ALA A 601 -21.79 -3.14 3.16
CA ALA A 601 -20.85 -3.25 4.28
C ALA A 601 -21.57 -3.20 5.62
N ARG A 602 -22.55 -2.29 5.79
CA ARG A 602 -23.37 -2.18 7.02
C ARG A 602 -24.15 -3.45 7.30
N THR A 603 -24.81 -3.98 6.28
CA THR A 603 -25.60 -5.22 6.40
C THR A 603 -24.70 -6.41 6.69
N THR A 604 -23.62 -6.55 5.94
CA THR A 604 -22.65 -7.65 6.13
C THR A 604 -22.03 -7.62 7.53
N LEU A 605 -21.64 -6.45 8.02
CA LEU A 605 -21.09 -6.29 9.37
C LEU A 605 -22.05 -6.83 10.44
N VAL A 606 -23.32 -6.42 10.39
CA VAL A 606 -24.34 -6.85 11.37
C VAL A 606 -24.60 -8.35 11.27
N VAL A 607 -24.73 -8.88 10.05
CA VAL A 607 -24.96 -10.32 9.82
C VAL A 607 -23.75 -11.13 10.30
N PHE A 608 -22.53 -10.69 9.99
CA PHE A 608 -21.29 -11.36 10.39
C PHE A 608 -21.14 -11.42 11.92
N CYS A 609 -21.27 -10.27 12.59
CA CYS A 609 -21.18 -10.22 14.04
C CYS A 609 -22.26 -11.07 14.72
N THR A 610 -23.52 -10.98 14.26
CA THR A 610 -24.62 -11.76 14.82
C THR A 610 -24.41 -13.26 14.62
N THR A 611 -23.95 -13.69 13.42
CA THR A 611 -23.69 -15.10 13.10
C THR A 611 -22.69 -15.74 14.06
N PHE A 612 -21.54 -15.07 14.28
CA PHE A 612 -20.48 -15.66 15.12
C PHE A 612 -20.64 -15.40 16.61
N LEU A 613 -21.45 -14.43 17.01
CA LEU A 613 -21.86 -14.28 18.41
C LEU A 613 -22.92 -15.31 18.82
N VAL A 614 -23.93 -15.58 17.99
CA VAL A 614 -24.95 -16.60 18.27
C VAL A 614 -24.41 -18.03 18.14
N SER A 615 -23.38 -18.24 17.30
CA SER A 615 -22.69 -19.51 17.08
C SER A 615 -21.27 -19.48 17.66
N GLY A 616 -21.13 -19.09 18.93
CA GLY A 616 -19.86 -18.78 19.59
C GLY A 616 -18.83 -19.94 19.59
N TRP A 617 -19.26 -21.18 19.40
CA TRP A 617 -18.37 -22.36 19.30
C TRP A 617 -17.56 -22.44 18.00
N TYR A 618 -17.90 -21.64 16.97
CA TYR A 618 -17.10 -21.50 15.75
C TYR A 618 -15.80 -20.74 15.98
N VAL A 619 -15.78 -19.80 16.92
CA VAL A 619 -14.61 -18.97 17.23
C VAL A 619 -14.07 -19.32 18.62
N ARG A 620 -12.92 -19.98 18.68
CA ARG A 620 -12.32 -20.40 19.98
C ARG A 620 -11.75 -19.23 20.78
N ASN A 621 -11.17 -18.26 20.10
CA ASN A 621 -10.51 -17.12 20.73
C ASN A 621 -11.56 -16.12 21.30
N PRO A 622 -11.65 -15.93 22.64
CA PRO A 622 -12.63 -15.01 23.24
C PRO A 622 -12.37 -13.53 22.87
N PHE A 623 -11.11 -13.18 22.56
CA PHE A 623 -10.79 -11.83 22.13
C PHE A 623 -11.35 -11.50 20.73
N LEU A 624 -11.44 -12.49 19.85
CA LEU A 624 -12.12 -12.30 18.54
C LEU A 624 -13.64 -12.10 18.72
N LYS A 625 -14.27 -12.84 19.67
CA LYS A 625 -15.68 -12.60 20.01
C LYS A 625 -15.88 -11.20 20.60
N ALA A 626 -14.96 -10.76 21.47
CA ALA A 626 -15.00 -9.40 22.04
C ALA A 626 -14.89 -8.32 20.95
N LYS A 627 -14.06 -8.57 19.93
CA LYS A 627 -13.90 -7.67 18.78
C LYS A 627 -15.18 -7.53 17.95
N LEU A 628 -16.00 -8.60 17.84
CA LEU A 628 -17.31 -8.51 17.20
C LEU A 628 -18.27 -7.59 17.98
N ALA A 629 -18.28 -7.70 19.31
CA ALA A 629 -19.08 -6.83 20.17
C ALA A 629 -18.58 -5.36 20.12
N GLU A 630 -17.28 -5.16 20.11
CA GLU A 630 -16.66 -3.84 19.94
C GLU A 630 -17.04 -3.21 18.60
N LEU A 631 -16.95 -3.97 17.51
CA LEU A 631 -17.31 -3.52 16.16
C LEU A 631 -18.79 -3.08 16.08
N LEU A 632 -19.70 -3.86 16.65
CA LEU A 632 -21.12 -3.47 16.76
C LEU A 632 -21.28 -2.20 17.59
N ALA A 633 -20.63 -2.13 18.76
CA ALA A 633 -20.75 -1.00 19.68
C ALA A 633 -20.36 0.33 19.04
N TYR A 634 -19.19 0.39 18.38
CA TYR A 634 -18.74 1.60 17.71
C TYR A 634 -19.69 2.03 16.57
N ASN A 635 -20.31 1.10 15.88
CA ASN A 635 -21.19 1.38 14.76
C ASN A 635 -22.65 1.70 15.16
N VAL A 636 -23.07 1.39 16.40
CA VAL A 636 -24.38 1.83 16.96
C VAL A 636 -24.28 3.12 17.77
N MET A 637 -23.06 3.62 18.06
CA MET A 637 -22.90 4.91 18.74
C MET A 637 -23.28 6.06 17.81
N PRO A 638 -23.90 7.13 18.36
CA PRO A 638 -24.25 8.31 17.58
C PRO A 638 -23.03 8.93 16.86
N TYR A 639 -23.19 9.23 15.59
CA TYR A 639 -22.17 9.88 14.79
C TYR A 639 -22.79 10.84 13.77
N GLY A 640 -22.46 12.12 13.84
CA GLY A 640 -22.91 13.13 12.89
C GLY A 640 -24.42 13.07 12.61
N PRO A 641 -24.84 12.81 11.35
CA PRO A 641 -26.24 12.69 10.98
C PRO A 641 -26.93 11.38 11.43
N TYR A 642 -26.18 10.45 12.03
CA TYR A 642 -26.69 9.14 12.45
C TYR A 642 -26.89 9.08 13.96
N PRO A 643 -28.08 9.43 14.50
CA PRO A 643 -28.34 9.46 15.95
C PRO A 643 -28.36 8.07 16.60
N GLN A 644 -28.56 7.02 15.82
CA GLN A 644 -28.52 5.62 16.26
C GLN A 644 -27.25 4.87 15.77
N GLY A 645 -26.21 5.63 15.37
CA GLY A 645 -25.04 5.07 14.73
C GLY A 645 -25.27 4.65 13.28
N VAL A 646 -24.20 4.28 12.60
CA VAL A 646 -24.19 4.00 11.15
C VAL A 646 -24.96 2.72 10.80
N VAL A 647 -25.05 1.76 11.74
CA VAL A 647 -25.78 0.49 11.55
C VAL A 647 -27.07 0.41 12.37
N GLY A 648 -27.51 1.52 12.97
CA GLY A 648 -28.69 1.53 13.83
C GLY A 648 -29.97 1.09 13.13
N ASP A 649 -30.14 1.44 11.87
CA ASP A 649 -31.22 0.97 10.99
C ASP A 649 -31.13 -0.55 10.76
N VAL A 650 -29.95 -1.07 10.45
CA VAL A 650 -29.73 -2.49 10.14
C VAL A 650 -29.97 -3.37 11.37
N VAL A 651 -29.41 -3.01 12.55
CA VAL A 651 -29.62 -3.80 13.77
C VAL A 651 -31.09 -3.82 14.22
N ASN A 652 -31.87 -2.79 13.84
CA ASN A 652 -33.28 -2.66 14.24
C ASN A 652 -34.30 -3.08 13.17
N CYS A 653 -33.84 -3.44 11.94
CA CYS A 653 -34.74 -3.82 10.83
C CYS A 653 -34.39 -5.15 10.18
N HIS A 654 -33.10 -5.54 10.19
CA HIS A 654 -32.66 -6.75 9.48
C HIS A 654 -33.16 -8.03 10.20
N PRO A 655 -33.77 -9.00 9.49
CA PRO A 655 -34.36 -10.21 10.09
C PRO A 655 -33.39 -10.99 10.99
N VAL A 656 -32.14 -11.19 10.55
CA VAL A 656 -31.10 -11.88 11.32
C VAL A 656 -30.81 -11.19 12.64
N ALA A 657 -30.74 -9.85 12.65
CA ALA A 657 -30.50 -9.10 13.88
C ALA A 657 -31.72 -9.17 14.81
N LEU A 658 -32.94 -8.97 14.28
CA LEU A 658 -34.19 -9.04 15.06
C LEU A 658 -34.38 -10.39 15.72
N GLU A 659 -33.98 -11.49 15.09
CA GLU A 659 -34.17 -12.84 15.62
C GLU A 659 -33.01 -13.30 16.52
N HIS A 660 -31.79 -13.01 16.17
CA HIS A 660 -30.61 -13.65 16.78
C HIS A 660 -29.71 -12.72 17.59
N LEU A 661 -29.78 -11.38 17.43
CA LEU A 661 -28.83 -10.49 18.09
C LEU A 661 -29.00 -10.47 19.62
N MET A 662 -30.23 -10.40 20.11
CA MET A 662 -30.53 -10.40 21.56
C MET A 662 -29.98 -11.66 22.26
N PRO A 663 -30.31 -12.89 21.82
CA PRO A 663 -29.74 -14.10 22.42
C PRO A 663 -28.24 -14.19 22.27
N ALA A 664 -27.65 -13.71 21.17
CA ALA A 664 -26.22 -13.68 20.95
C ALA A 664 -25.46 -12.83 21.97
N LEU A 665 -25.97 -11.61 22.24
CA LEU A 665 -25.39 -10.70 23.24
C LEU A 665 -25.49 -11.27 24.65
N MET A 666 -26.59 -11.91 24.99
CA MET A 666 -26.77 -12.56 26.30
C MET A 666 -25.83 -13.74 26.49
N ALA A 667 -25.70 -14.60 25.47
CA ALA A 667 -24.78 -15.73 25.48
C ALA A 667 -23.32 -15.24 25.67
N PHE A 668 -22.90 -14.23 24.92
CA PHE A 668 -21.54 -13.70 25.06
C PHE A 668 -21.32 -12.97 26.40
N TRP A 669 -22.33 -12.32 26.97
CA TRP A 669 -22.24 -11.78 28.33
C TRP A 669 -21.93 -12.87 29.36
N ILE A 670 -22.54 -14.04 29.19
CA ILE A 670 -22.27 -15.22 30.02
C ILE A 670 -20.85 -15.75 29.76
N ASP A 671 -20.47 -15.92 28.50
CA ASP A 671 -19.14 -16.46 28.12
C ASP A 671 -17.97 -15.59 28.55
N ALA A 672 -18.16 -14.27 28.61
CA ALA A 672 -17.13 -13.30 29.03
C ALA A 672 -16.58 -13.54 30.46
N GLU A 673 -17.28 -14.33 31.29
CA GLU A 673 -16.76 -14.75 32.63
C GLU A 673 -15.68 -15.84 32.52
N SER A 674 -15.73 -16.66 31.47
CA SER A 674 -14.94 -17.90 31.35
C SER A 674 -13.64 -17.71 30.53
N THR A 675 -13.14 -16.50 30.39
CA THR A 675 -12.00 -16.18 29.50
C THR A 675 -10.62 -16.61 30.00
N GLY A 676 -10.54 -17.49 31.05
CA GLY A 676 -9.31 -18.12 31.53
C GLY A 676 -8.57 -17.31 32.60
N SER A 677 -7.62 -17.98 33.28
CA SER A 677 -6.87 -17.45 34.42
C SER A 677 -5.92 -16.27 34.13
N HIS A 678 -5.72 -15.94 32.87
CA HIS A 678 -4.84 -14.84 32.42
C HIS A 678 -5.57 -13.62 31.91
N THR A 679 -6.91 -13.63 31.88
CA THR A 679 -7.70 -12.46 31.47
C THR A 679 -7.65 -11.46 32.60
N GLN A 680 -7.09 -10.30 32.31
CA GLN A 680 -7.06 -9.23 33.29
C GLN A 680 -8.49 -8.82 33.62
N PHE A 681 -8.74 -8.55 34.88
CA PHE A 681 -10.03 -8.11 35.42
C PHE A 681 -10.69 -7.01 34.58
N TYR A 682 -9.89 -6.12 34.00
CA TYR A 682 -10.34 -5.03 33.16
C TYR A 682 -10.91 -5.45 31.78
N ASP A 683 -10.46 -6.55 31.20
CA ASP A 683 -10.91 -6.99 29.87
C ASP A 683 -12.38 -7.36 29.88
N LYS A 684 -12.83 -8.03 30.94
CA LYS A 684 -14.24 -8.38 31.17
C LYS A 684 -15.15 -7.14 31.17
N PHE A 685 -14.72 -6.05 31.82
CA PHE A 685 -15.51 -4.82 31.88
C PHE A 685 -15.56 -4.11 30.54
N ASN A 686 -14.47 -4.11 29.77
CA ASN A 686 -14.46 -3.57 28.43
C ASN A 686 -15.43 -4.34 27.51
N PHE A 687 -15.42 -5.67 27.55
CA PHE A 687 -16.36 -6.48 26.75
C PHE A 687 -17.82 -6.15 27.10
N ARG A 688 -18.15 -6.09 28.39
CA ARG A 688 -19.48 -5.76 28.89
C ARG A 688 -19.89 -4.32 28.62
N TYR A 689 -18.93 -3.40 28.62
CA TYR A 689 -19.19 -2.02 28.19
C TYR A 689 -19.67 -1.99 26.73
N HIS A 690 -18.95 -2.65 25.82
CA HIS A 690 -19.36 -2.71 24.40
C HIS A 690 -20.74 -3.39 24.24
N LEU A 691 -20.95 -4.51 24.90
CA LEU A 691 -22.27 -5.17 24.89
C LEU A 691 -23.38 -4.25 25.41
N SER A 692 -23.13 -3.48 26.48
CA SER A 692 -24.12 -2.54 27.05
C SER A 692 -24.49 -1.44 26.04
N GLN A 693 -23.57 -0.94 25.23
CA GLN A 693 -23.89 0.03 24.18
C GLN A 693 -24.80 -0.56 23.10
N VAL A 694 -24.56 -1.82 22.71
CA VAL A 694 -25.43 -2.50 21.75
C VAL A 694 -26.83 -2.76 22.36
N PHE A 695 -26.92 -3.24 23.61
CA PHE A 695 -28.18 -3.39 24.30
C PHE A 695 -28.97 -2.07 24.36
N LYS A 696 -28.29 -0.97 24.69
CA LYS A 696 -28.91 0.37 24.73
C LYS A 696 -29.49 0.78 23.36
N ALA A 697 -28.83 0.41 22.27
CA ALA A 697 -29.28 0.74 20.92
C ALA A 697 -30.49 -0.09 20.46
N ILE A 698 -30.61 -1.37 20.90
CA ILE A 698 -31.63 -2.29 20.41
C ILE A 698 -32.87 -2.39 21.35
N LEU A 699 -32.71 -2.18 22.66
CA LEU A 699 -33.79 -2.32 23.62
C LEU A 699 -35.01 -1.39 23.39
N PRO A 700 -34.90 -0.18 22.81
CA PRO A 700 -36.06 0.61 22.44
C PRO A 700 -36.96 -0.08 21.42
N ASN A 701 -36.43 -1.00 20.59
CA ASN A 701 -37.17 -1.72 19.55
C ASN A 701 -38.07 -2.81 20.18
N PRO A 702 -39.42 -2.82 19.91
CA PRO A 702 -40.32 -3.82 20.44
C PRO A 702 -40.01 -5.26 20.01
N ASP A 703 -39.39 -5.47 18.85
CA ASP A 703 -39.06 -6.80 18.37
C ASP A 703 -37.93 -7.41 19.19
N HIS A 704 -36.89 -6.64 19.50
CA HIS A 704 -35.82 -7.08 20.41
C HIS A 704 -36.34 -7.31 21.84
N ARG A 705 -37.31 -6.51 22.32
CA ARG A 705 -37.95 -6.76 23.61
C ARG A 705 -38.77 -8.05 23.62
N ARG A 706 -39.41 -8.40 22.51
CA ARG A 706 -40.11 -9.69 22.38
C ARG A 706 -39.09 -10.86 22.42
N GLN A 707 -37.93 -10.71 21.81
CA GLN A 707 -36.86 -11.71 21.92
C GLN A 707 -36.34 -11.82 23.35
N LEU A 708 -36.11 -10.71 24.04
CA LEU A 708 -35.69 -10.73 25.43
C LEU A 708 -36.74 -11.46 26.31
N HIS A 709 -38.02 -11.22 26.07
CA HIS A 709 -39.09 -11.94 26.76
C HIS A 709 -39.07 -13.45 26.47
N ARG A 710 -38.82 -13.86 25.22
CA ARG A 710 -38.67 -15.29 24.89
C ARG A 710 -37.45 -15.90 25.61
N GLN A 711 -36.33 -15.19 25.65
CA GLN A 711 -35.13 -15.64 26.36
C GLN A 711 -35.33 -15.72 27.85
N SER A 712 -36.21 -14.87 28.46
CA SER A 712 -36.49 -14.92 29.88
C SER A 712 -37.16 -16.22 30.35
N GLN A 713 -37.68 -17.03 29.43
CA GLN A 713 -38.23 -18.35 29.69
C GLN A 713 -37.21 -19.47 29.63
N GLN A 714 -35.94 -19.17 29.26
CA GLN A 714 -34.87 -20.16 29.15
C GLN A 714 -34.05 -20.21 30.44
N PRO A 715 -33.48 -21.37 30.81
CA PRO A 715 -32.65 -21.54 32.02
C PRO A 715 -31.45 -20.60 32.07
N ASP A 716 -30.81 -20.32 30.94
CA ASP A 716 -29.63 -19.47 30.85
C ASP A 716 -29.91 -18.00 31.20
N PHE A 717 -31.17 -17.58 31.14
CA PHE A 717 -31.57 -16.22 31.55
C PHE A 717 -31.25 -15.94 33.02
N VAL A 718 -31.45 -16.90 33.91
CA VAL A 718 -31.12 -16.76 35.34
C VAL A 718 -29.62 -16.53 35.52
N VAL A 719 -28.78 -17.24 34.74
CA VAL A 719 -27.33 -17.07 34.78
C VAL A 719 -26.95 -15.68 34.27
N PHE A 720 -27.57 -15.24 33.17
CA PHE A 720 -27.33 -13.91 32.61
C PHE A 720 -27.69 -12.80 33.61
N ILE A 721 -28.90 -12.85 34.23
CA ILE A 721 -29.32 -11.85 35.19
C ILE A 721 -28.45 -11.83 36.43
N ASN A 722 -28.07 -13.00 36.97
CA ASN A 722 -27.18 -13.06 38.13
C ASN A 722 -25.84 -12.40 37.86
N ARG A 723 -25.24 -12.64 36.66
CA ARG A 723 -24.01 -12.01 36.25
C ARG A 723 -24.16 -10.51 36.07
N LEU A 724 -25.23 -10.07 35.42
CA LEU A 724 -25.53 -8.66 35.23
C LEU A 724 -25.69 -7.94 36.59
N MET A 725 -26.43 -8.53 37.55
CA MET A 725 -26.63 -7.99 38.88
C MET A 725 -25.33 -7.90 39.67
N ASN A 726 -24.47 -8.91 39.57
CA ASN A 726 -23.14 -8.89 40.19
C ASN A 726 -22.28 -7.74 39.66
N ASP A 727 -22.30 -7.49 38.35
CA ASP A 727 -21.54 -6.39 37.78
C ASP A 727 -22.03 -5.02 38.20
N VAL A 728 -23.37 -4.83 38.21
CA VAL A 728 -23.98 -3.58 38.66
C VAL A 728 -23.69 -3.31 40.15
N THR A 729 -23.64 -4.35 40.97
CA THR A 729 -23.32 -4.21 42.42
C THR A 729 -21.82 -3.96 42.65
N PHE A 730 -20.98 -4.54 41.83
CA PHE A 730 -19.52 -4.43 41.98
C PHE A 730 -18.98 -3.05 41.58
N LEU A 731 -19.51 -2.44 40.54
CA LEU A 731 -19.06 -1.12 40.05
C LEU A 731 -19.14 0.01 41.09
N PRO A 732 -20.25 0.20 41.84
CA PRO A 732 -20.31 1.20 42.89
C PRO A 732 -19.35 0.96 44.04
N VAL A 733 -19.13 -0.32 44.44
CA VAL A 733 -18.19 -0.69 45.51
C VAL A 733 -16.75 -0.39 45.13
N SER A 734 -16.36 -0.69 43.89
CA SER A 734 -15.02 -0.36 43.35
C SER A 734 -14.77 1.14 43.26
N TYR A 735 -15.81 1.93 42.92
CA TYR A 735 -15.72 3.38 42.81
C TYR A 735 -15.52 4.04 44.18
N THR A 736 -16.17 3.54 45.22
CA THR A 736 -16.04 4.04 46.58
C THR A 736 -14.70 3.70 47.25
N HIS A 737 -14.00 2.64 46.77
CA HIS A 737 -12.66 2.28 47.23
C HIS A 737 -11.51 2.94 46.45
N LEU A 738 -11.79 3.53 45.27
CA LEU A 738 -10.78 4.21 44.43
C LEU A 738 -10.77 5.73 44.63
N THR A 739 -11.75 6.31 45.27
CA THR A 739 -11.76 7.71 45.70
C THR A 739 -11.37 7.78 47.15
N PRO A 740 -10.15 8.21 47.53
CA PRO A 740 -9.80 8.54 48.91
C PRO A 740 -10.67 9.72 49.37
N PRO A 741 -10.98 9.81 50.68
CA PRO A 741 -11.80 10.86 51.25
C PRO A 741 -11.21 12.25 51.08
#